data_9d6a9e6c32c92e2a9fd8d6ca339c8129
#
_entry.id   9d6a9e6c32c92e2a9fd8d6ca339c8129
#
_cell.length_a   1.000
_cell.length_b   1.000
_cell.length_c   1.000
_cell.angle_alpha   90.00
_cell.angle_beta   90.00
_cell.angle_gamma   90.00
#
_symmetry.space_group_name_H-M   'P 1'
#
loop_
_entity.id
_entity.type
_entity.pdbx_description
1 polymer ?
#
loop_
_entity_poly.entity_id
_entity_poly.type
_entity_poly.pdbx_seq_one_letter_code
_entity_poly.pdbx_strand_id
1 'polypeptide(L)'
;MIKSFLTSVRIIAYLSIVVIVYLGYLSRDLPSLERLETFDPAMLSTLYDRNGEVIGEFYIQKRVFIDIEDMPEHLKYAAIASEDKRFYQHWGVDLQSIFRAVLVNVSSMSFRQGFSTLSQQLARNLYKEVGFKDSVTRKLKEMITAIQIEKTYTKEEILEMYLNTVHFGHGTYGAESAAKRYFNKKASELTIGESAMLIGLLPSPANYSPLRNLNKAIERRSIVLKVMYNQDYIDHQEYIEHNSIIPDNISYEIPRGKAPYFAEHVRRILEKKDDELGINIYQDGLKIYTTLDYRLQKIAEDVVMKTLRKNQDEFNAQLFEDNDRFSKLGYLSIFPEDSVKMMLNGQMKLYEELRGNLLVQCAFIAIDSKNGEILAMIGGRSDYLDQYNRSTQALRQPGSVFKPYIYTAAIDNNYPVTTQLLNQPVALYRNNAKGEKEKWTPRNYDNSTGGLTTLREGLRRSLNLISVRMVQELVPPQQVKNIAKRMQINSPIRAVDAIALGTSEVKPIEIVASYAIFANKGIYSSPIAITRIEDKYGQIIKEFTNTQKEVLSPETAYMVTNLLQTVMDKGTGGSVRWKYKFRHAAGGKTGTTQNWSDAWFVGFTPSITAGAWFGVDQYPISLGKGQAGSVVALPAWALFMKEAHKTLNIPNEPFVMPEGVVEVEIDSDTKQLPTSRTKKTEIEVFLKSNQPRSN
;
A
#
# COMPACT_ATOMS: atom_id res chain seq x y z
N MET A 1 30.41 -27.83 -56.71
CA MET A 1 30.96 -26.90 -55.74
C MET A 1 30.81 -25.43 -56.12
N ILE A 2 31.31 -24.96 -57.25
CA ILE A 2 31.24 -23.55 -57.69
C ILE A 2 29.81 -23.04 -57.89
N LYS A 3 28.89 -23.82 -58.52
CA LYS A 3 27.46 -23.41 -58.64
C LYS A 3 26.75 -23.25 -57.30
N SER A 4 26.99 -24.13 -56.34
CA SER A 4 26.42 -24.04 -54.98
C SER A 4 26.97 -22.82 -54.25
N PHE A 5 28.26 -22.54 -54.36
CA PHE A 5 28.88 -21.33 -53.80
C PHE A 5 28.28 -20.03 -54.38
N LEU A 6 28.15 -19.94 -55.71
CA LEU A 6 27.52 -18.79 -56.37
C LEU A 6 26.05 -18.60 -56.00
N THR A 7 25.31 -19.70 -55.78
CA THR A 7 23.92 -19.64 -55.31
C THR A 7 23.87 -19.12 -53.89
N SER A 8 24.74 -19.59 -52.98
CA SER A 8 24.84 -19.08 -51.59
C SER A 8 25.20 -17.59 -51.56
N VAL A 9 26.15 -17.13 -52.38
CA VAL A 9 26.52 -15.71 -52.49
C VAL A 9 25.34 -14.86 -52.97
N ARG A 10 24.57 -15.31 -53.97
CA ARG A 10 23.37 -14.62 -54.43
C ARG A 10 22.29 -14.54 -53.38
N ILE A 11 22.04 -15.61 -52.63
CA ILE A 11 21.07 -15.62 -51.54
C ILE A 11 21.49 -14.62 -50.43
N ILE A 12 22.77 -14.60 -50.09
CA ILE A 12 23.29 -13.65 -49.10
C ILE A 12 23.13 -12.19 -49.60
N ALA A 13 23.45 -11.95 -50.86
CA ALA A 13 23.29 -10.62 -51.48
C ALA A 13 21.82 -10.18 -51.48
N TYR A 14 20.89 -11.06 -51.85
CA TYR A 14 19.45 -10.74 -51.79
C TYR A 14 18.97 -10.47 -50.36
N LEU A 15 19.36 -11.27 -49.41
CA LEU A 15 19.03 -11.06 -47.99
C LEU A 15 19.60 -9.72 -47.47
N SER A 16 20.85 -9.37 -47.88
CA SER A 16 21.47 -8.11 -47.53
C SER A 16 20.71 -6.92 -48.09
N ILE A 17 20.25 -7.00 -49.35
CA ILE A 17 19.44 -5.94 -49.98
C ILE A 17 18.10 -5.79 -49.22
N VAL A 18 17.41 -6.89 -48.91
CA VAL A 18 16.16 -6.84 -48.15
C VAL A 18 16.36 -6.21 -46.77
N VAL A 19 17.44 -6.56 -46.08
CA VAL A 19 17.80 -5.96 -44.81
C VAL A 19 18.07 -4.45 -44.93
N ILE A 20 18.84 -4.04 -45.95
CA ILE A 20 19.16 -2.61 -46.21
C ILE A 20 17.87 -1.82 -46.49
N VAL A 21 16.99 -2.36 -47.34
CA VAL A 21 15.70 -1.70 -47.66
C VAL A 21 14.82 -1.59 -46.44
N TYR A 22 14.78 -2.65 -45.62
CA TYR A 22 14.02 -2.66 -44.35
C TYR A 22 14.58 -1.65 -43.34
N LEU A 23 15.91 -1.59 -43.17
CA LEU A 23 16.55 -0.59 -42.31
C LEU A 23 16.32 0.84 -42.85
N GLY A 24 16.36 1.06 -44.19
CA GLY A 24 16.00 2.33 -44.81
C GLY A 24 14.53 2.71 -44.58
N TYR A 25 13.62 1.75 -44.56
CA TYR A 25 12.22 1.98 -44.19
C TYR A 25 12.09 2.40 -42.74
N LEU A 26 12.76 1.71 -41.83
CA LEU A 26 12.74 2.01 -40.38
C LEU A 26 13.35 3.38 -40.05
N SER A 27 14.28 3.87 -40.86
CA SER A 27 14.94 5.16 -40.64
C SER A 27 14.06 6.40 -40.98
N ARG A 28 12.89 6.22 -41.62
CA ARG A 28 11.98 7.32 -41.95
C ARG A 28 11.26 7.93 -40.77
N ASP A 29 10.96 7.13 -39.75
CA ASP A 29 10.19 7.54 -38.58
C ASP A 29 11.07 7.57 -37.31
N LEU A 30 12.30 8.09 -37.42
CA LEU A 30 13.18 8.22 -36.25
C LEU A 30 12.86 9.54 -35.52
N PRO A 31 12.93 9.56 -34.18
CA PRO A 31 12.75 10.79 -33.40
C PRO A 31 13.86 11.80 -33.73
N SER A 32 13.53 13.09 -33.66
CA SER A 32 14.52 14.16 -33.80
C SER A 32 15.53 14.13 -32.65
N LEU A 33 16.81 14.26 -32.95
CA LEU A 33 17.89 14.38 -31.98
C LEU A 33 17.86 15.69 -31.18
N GLU A 34 17.20 16.75 -31.72
CA GLU A 34 17.00 18.01 -31.00
C GLU A 34 16.36 17.83 -29.62
N ARG A 35 15.58 16.75 -29.43
CA ARG A 35 15.01 16.41 -28.13
C ARG A 35 16.06 16.03 -27.06
N LEU A 36 17.27 15.69 -27.44
CA LEU A 36 18.37 15.48 -26.49
C LEU A 36 18.96 16.80 -25.98
N GLU A 37 18.92 17.83 -26.80
CA GLU A 37 19.46 19.15 -26.47
C GLU A 37 18.40 20.07 -25.85
N THR A 38 17.15 19.97 -26.35
CA THR A 38 16.05 20.80 -25.87
C THR A 38 15.46 20.16 -24.63
N PHE A 39 15.85 20.69 -23.49
CA PHE A 39 15.24 20.41 -22.21
C PHE A 39 13.88 21.11 -22.16
N ASP A 40 12.80 20.39 -22.47
CA ASP A 40 11.45 20.83 -22.11
C ASP A 40 11.33 20.67 -20.58
N PRO A 41 11.23 21.75 -19.80
CA PRO A 41 11.11 21.63 -18.36
C PRO A 41 9.90 20.78 -18.05
N ALA A 42 10.11 19.60 -17.47
CA ALA A 42 9.05 18.70 -17.06
C ALA A 42 8.04 19.50 -16.24
N MET A 43 6.82 19.61 -16.74
CA MET A 43 5.79 20.38 -16.07
C MET A 43 5.30 19.58 -14.86
N LEU A 44 5.31 20.26 -13.74
CA LEU A 44 4.81 19.76 -12.48
C LEU A 44 3.33 19.34 -12.56
N SER A 45 3.01 18.09 -12.29
CA SER A 45 1.61 17.69 -12.11
C SER A 45 1.16 17.94 -10.66
N THR A 46 0.05 18.64 -10.52
CA THR A 46 -0.44 19.14 -9.24
C THR A 46 -1.66 18.35 -8.79
N LEU A 47 -1.65 17.92 -7.52
CA LEU A 47 -2.79 17.29 -6.86
C LEU A 47 -3.59 18.32 -6.09
N TYR A 48 -4.88 18.37 -6.37
CA TYR A 48 -5.84 19.22 -5.68
C TYR A 48 -6.75 18.38 -4.79
N ASP A 49 -7.06 18.88 -3.61
CA ASP A 49 -8.14 18.34 -2.79
C ASP A 49 -9.51 18.68 -3.42
N ARG A 50 -10.59 18.20 -2.83
CA ARG A 50 -11.96 18.46 -3.30
C ARG A 50 -12.36 19.94 -3.28
N ASN A 51 -11.67 20.77 -2.53
CA ASN A 51 -11.91 22.20 -2.40
C ASN A 51 -10.96 23.06 -3.28
N GLY A 52 -10.09 22.42 -4.07
CA GLY A 52 -9.12 23.09 -4.93
C GLY A 52 -7.82 23.46 -4.22
N GLU A 53 -7.58 23.00 -2.99
CA GLU A 53 -6.32 23.22 -2.29
C GLU A 53 -5.23 22.25 -2.77
N VAL A 54 -4.02 22.76 -3.01
CA VAL A 54 -2.88 21.92 -3.41
C VAL A 54 -2.44 21.05 -2.23
N ILE A 55 -2.49 19.73 -2.41
CA ILE A 55 -2.14 18.72 -1.40
C ILE A 55 -0.86 17.96 -1.72
N GLY A 56 -0.40 18.01 -2.95
CA GLY A 56 0.82 17.34 -3.39
C GLY A 56 1.16 17.68 -4.83
N GLU A 57 2.34 17.26 -5.22
CA GLU A 57 2.88 17.51 -6.54
C GLU A 57 3.62 16.26 -7.01
N PHE A 58 3.41 15.87 -8.27
CA PHE A 58 4.22 14.89 -8.94
C PHE A 58 5.14 15.61 -9.91
N TYR A 59 6.40 15.53 -9.64
CA TYR A 59 7.42 16.08 -10.51
C TYR A 59 8.57 15.10 -10.57
N ILE A 60 9.20 15.07 -11.70
CA ILE A 60 10.58 14.66 -11.76
C ILE A 60 11.32 15.72 -10.97
N GLN A 61 12.06 15.35 -9.93
CA GLN A 61 12.98 16.32 -9.30
C GLN A 61 13.66 17.04 -10.44
N LYS A 62 13.63 18.42 -10.43
CA LYS A 62 14.13 19.25 -11.51
C LYS A 62 15.36 18.58 -12.08
N ARG A 63 15.31 18.09 -13.34
CA ARG A 63 16.53 17.65 -14.01
C ARG A 63 17.44 18.85 -13.95
N VAL A 64 18.36 18.85 -13.04
CA VAL A 64 19.44 19.84 -13.02
C VAL A 64 20.44 19.27 -13.98
N PHE A 65 20.51 19.87 -15.14
CA PHE A 65 21.53 19.53 -16.11
C PHE A 65 22.87 20.02 -15.54
N ILE A 66 23.86 19.16 -15.54
CA ILE A 66 25.22 19.50 -15.14
C ILE A 66 26.17 19.15 -16.27
N ASP A 67 27.14 20.02 -16.50
CA ASP A 67 28.16 19.82 -17.53
C ASP A 67 29.06 18.63 -17.15
N ILE A 68 29.57 17.92 -18.14
CA ILE A 68 30.41 16.72 -17.92
C ILE A 68 31.64 17.02 -17.06
N GLU A 69 32.14 18.26 -17.13
CA GLU A 69 33.29 18.75 -16.37
C GLU A 69 33.00 18.86 -14.88
N ASP A 70 31.74 19.12 -14.50
CA ASP A 70 31.28 19.19 -13.10
C ASP A 70 30.95 17.81 -12.53
N MET A 71 30.92 16.76 -13.37
CA MET A 71 30.71 15.39 -12.92
C MET A 71 32.02 14.76 -12.46
N PRO A 72 32.07 14.11 -11.27
CA PRO A 72 33.30 13.48 -10.81
C PRO A 72 33.70 12.32 -11.72
N GLU A 73 35.01 12.16 -11.95
CA GLU A 73 35.56 11.14 -12.85
C GLU A 73 35.10 9.72 -12.48
N HIS A 74 35.04 9.42 -11.21
CA HIS A 74 34.60 8.10 -10.75
C HIS A 74 33.12 7.81 -11.04
N LEU A 75 32.25 8.80 -11.24
CA LEU A 75 30.88 8.59 -11.70
C LEU A 75 30.86 8.21 -13.18
N LYS A 76 31.66 8.91 -14.01
CA LYS A 76 31.84 8.62 -15.44
C LYS A 76 32.41 7.22 -15.63
N TYR A 77 33.45 6.88 -14.89
CA TYR A 77 34.09 5.56 -14.94
C TYR A 77 33.16 4.44 -14.45
N ALA A 78 32.37 4.66 -13.40
CA ALA A 78 31.39 3.68 -12.94
C ALA A 78 30.35 3.35 -14.03
N ALA A 79 29.85 4.38 -14.74
CA ALA A 79 28.92 4.20 -15.84
C ALA A 79 29.55 3.42 -17.01
N ILE A 80 30.74 3.82 -17.45
CA ILE A 80 31.45 3.16 -18.55
C ILE A 80 31.80 1.72 -18.17
N ALA A 81 32.39 1.51 -16.99
CA ALA A 81 32.80 0.19 -16.54
C ALA A 81 31.64 -0.80 -16.43
N SER A 82 30.51 -0.33 -15.91
CA SER A 82 29.33 -1.18 -15.63
C SER A 82 28.45 -1.41 -16.85
N GLU A 83 28.17 -0.35 -17.62
CA GLU A 83 27.17 -0.36 -18.67
C GLU A 83 27.76 -0.59 -20.06
N ASP A 84 28.98 -0.06 -20.32
CA ASP A 84 29.58 -0.10 -21.66
C ASP A 84 31.10 0.00 -21.62
N LYS A 85 31.79 -1.07 -21.19
CA LYS A 85 33.25 -1.07 -21.03
C LYS A 85 34.08 -0.77 -22.26
N ARG A 86 33.48 -0.79 -23.45
CA ARG A 86 34.12 -0.47 -24.73
C ARG A 86 33.60 0.80 -25.35
N PHE A 87 33.01 1.69 -24.55
CA PHE A 87 32.36 2.92 -24.96
C PHE A 87 33.19 3.74 -25.97
N TYR A 88 34.48 3.93 -25.71
CA TYR A 88 35.37 4.68 -26.60
C TYR A 88 35.83 3.92 -27.84
N GLN A 89 35.46 2.62 -28.00
CA GLN A 89 36.00 1.77 -29.09
C GLN A 89 34.98 1.44 -30.19
N HIS A 90 33.69 1.77 -29.96
CA HIS A 90 32.63 1.50 -30.92
C HIS A 90 31.95 2.78 -31.41
N TRP A 91 31.13 2.66 -32.46
CA TRP A 91 30.43 3.75 -33.13
C TRP A 91 28.90 3.67 -32.91
N GLY A 92 28.46 3.42 -31.68
CA GLY A 92 27.06 3.33 -31.27
C GLY A 92 26.58 1.90 -31.09
N VAL A 93 27.17 0.95 -31.77
CA VAL A 93 26.87 -0.49 -31.69
C VAL A 93 28.16 -1.27 -31.49
N ASP A 94 28.27 -2.06 -30.42
CA ASP A 94 29.41 -2.94 -30.16
C ASP A 94 29.16 -4.34 -30.72
N LEU A 95 29.62 -4.61 -31.94
CA LEU A 95 29.45 -5.89 -32.62
C LEU A 95 30.12 -7.06 -31.87
N GLN A 96 31.25 -6.82 -31.19
CA GLN A 96 31.95 -7.86 -30.42
C GLN A 96 31.15 -8.25 -29.19
N SER A 97 30.57 -7.28 -28.49
CA SER A 97 29.70 -7.52 -27.34
C SER A 97 28.39 -8.23 -27.74
N ILE A 98 27.81 -7.90 -28.90
CA ILE A 98 26.67 -8.62 -29.45
C ILE A 98 27.02 -10.08 -29.71
N PHE A 99 28.13 -10.34 -30.43
CA PHE A 99 28.54 -11.70 -30.75
C PHE A 99 28.82 -12.53 -29.50
N ARG A 100 29.52 -11.98 -28.52
CA ARG A 100 29.78 -12.64 -27.24
C ARG A 100 28.49 -12.92 -26.47
N ALA A 101 27.56 -11.95 -26.38
CA ALA A 101 26.29 -12.14 -25.70
C ALA A 101 25.42 -13.20 -26.37
N VAL A 102 25.38 -13.26 -27.69
CA VAL A 102 24.68 -14.32 -28.42
C VAL A 102 25.27 -15.70 -28.08
N LEU A 103 26.59 -15.84 -28.10
CA LEU A 103 27.24 -17.11 -27.73
C LEU A 103 26.93 -17.54 -26.30
N VAL A 104 27.03 -16.62 -25.33
CA VAL A 104 26.74 -16.88 -23.90
C VAL A 104 25.27 -17.23 -23.69
N ASN A 105 24.36 -16.46 -24.27
CA ASN A 105 22.91 -16.66 -24.08
C ASN A 105 22.43 -17.96 -24.74
N VAL A 106 22.96 -18.32 -25.93
CA VAL A 106 22.67 -19.58 -26.60
C VAL A 106 23.25 -20.76 -25.81
N SER A 107 24.51 -20.67 -25.35
CA SER A 107 25.14 -21.74 -24.56
C SER A 107 24.48 -21.97 -23.19
N SER A 108 23.94 -20.93 -22.60
CA SER A 108 23.27 -20.99 -21.27
C SER A 108 21.76 -21.21 -21.35
N MET A 109 21.15 -21.23 -22.54
CA MET A 109 19.70 -21.26 -22.78
C MET A 109 18.92 -20.22 -21.95
N SER A 110 19.56 -19.11 -21.61
CA SER A 110 18.98 -18.06 -20.76
C SER A 110 19.57 -16.69 -21.11
N PHE A 111 18.77 -15.63 -20.95
CA PHE A 111 19.23 -14.24 -21.11
C PHE A 111 20.10 -13.83 -19.92
N ARG A 112 21.40 -14.15 -19.97
CA ARG A 112 22.36 -13.83 -18.89
C ARG A 112 23.17 -12.58 -19.13
N GLN A 113 23.35 -12.15 -20.39
CA GLN A 113 24.21 -11.01 -20.72
C GLN A 113 23.51 -10.05 -21.67
N GLY A 114 23.44 -8.76 -21.26
CA GLY A 114 23.01 -7.66 -22.12
C GLY A 114 24.15 -7.18 -23.03
N PHE A 115 23.80 -6.52 -24.13
CA PHE A 115 24.75 -6.02 -25.12
C PHE A 115 24.43 -4.59 -25.59
N SER A 116 23.59 -3.86 -24.82
CA SER A 116 23.24 -2.48 -25.18
C SER A 116 24.36 -1.53 -24.77
N THR A 117 24.80 -0.66 -25.71
CA THR A 117 25.76 0.41 -25.44
C THR A 117 25.07 1.60 -24.76
N LEU A 118 25.88 2.53 -24.17
CA LEU A 118 25.38 3.79 -23.61
C LEU A 118 24.59 4.60 -24.66
N SER A 119 25.11 4.66 -25.89
CA SER A 119 24.43 5.34 -27.02
C SER A 119 23.06 4.70 -27.36
N GLN A 120 22.95 3.36 -27.29
CA GLN A 120 21.67 2.66 -27.45
C GLN A 120 20.72 2.89 -26.29
N GLN A 121 21.24 3.01 -25.07
CA GLN A 121 20.43 3.33 -23.89
C GLN A 121 19.92 4.77 -23.95
N LEU A 122 20.75 5.70 -24.42
CA LEU A 122 20.36 7.09 -24.67
C LEU A 122 19.28 7.17 -25.76
N ALA A 123 19.46 6.47 -26.90
CA ALA A 123 18.43 6.35 -27.94
C ALA A 123 17.12 5.76 -27.38
N ARG A 124 17.18 4.76 -26.49
CA ARG A 124 16.00 4.19 -25.84
C ARG A 124 15.23 5.21 -25.02
N ASN A 125 15.91 6.12 -24.34
CA ASN A 125 15.26 7.17 -23.56
C ASN A 125 14.40 8.07 -24.46
N LEU A 126 14.85 8.40 -25.67
CA LEU A 126 14.06 9.11 -26.68
C LEU A 126 12.79 8.35 -27.10
N TYR A 127 12.86 7.02 -27.26
CA TYR A 127 11.72 6.21 -27.67
C TYR A 127 10.72 5.96 -26.57
N LYS A 128 11.13 5.95 -25.30
CA LYS A 128 10.20 5.83 -24.17
C LYS A 128 9.24 7.02 -24.09
N GLU A 129 9.71 8.19 -24.45
CA GLU A 129 8.87 9.41 -24.50
C GLU A 129 7.79 9.33 -25.60
N VAL A 130 7.97 8.47 -26.59
CA VAL A 130 7.04 8.28 -27.73
C VAL A 130 6.11 7.06 -27.52
N GLY A 131 6.18 6.35 -26.37
CA GLY A 131 5.24 5.29 -26.02
C GLY A 131 5.38 3.97 -26.79
N PHE A 132 6.54 3.64 -27.33
CA PHE A 132 6.78 2.40 -28.08
C PHE A 132 6.89 1.17 -27.18
N LYS A 133 6.06 0.14 -27.45
CA LYS A 133 6.14 -1.18 -26.79
C LYS A 133 7.44 -1.91 -27.13
N ASP A 134 7.92 -2.76 -26.22
CA ASP A 134 9.09 -3.60 -26.44
C ASP A 134 8.92 -4.51 -27.66
N SER A 135 9.75 -4.32 -28.69
CA SER A 135 9.72 -5.08 -29.94
C SER A 135 11.10 -5.13 -30.59
N VAL A 136 11.29 -6.12 -31.45
CA VAL A 136 12.51 -6.24 -32.28
C VAL A 136 12.69 -4.98 -33.17
N THR A 137 11.60 -4.47 -33.70
CA THR A 137 11.58 -3.24 -34.52
C THR A 137 12.10 -2.03 -33.73
N ARG A 138 11.67 -1.87 -32.47
CA ARG A 138 12.21 -0.80 -31.62
C ARG A 138 13.71 -0.98 -31.40
N LYS A 139 14.18 -2.20 -31.14
CA LYS A 139 15.62 -2.46 -30.93
C LYS A 139 16.45 -2.10 -32.14
N LEU A 140 15.96 -2.37 -33.35
CA LEU A 140 16.61 -1.95 -34.60
C LEU A 140 16.62 -0.44 -34.75
N LYS A 141 15.51 0.25 -34.45
CA LYS A 141 15.45 1.72 -34.47
C LYS A 141 16.43 2.32 -33.43
N GLU A 142 16.49 1.76 -32.19
CA GLU A 142 17.49 2.16 -31.18
C GLU A 142 18.92 2.07 -31.70
N MET A 143 19.26 1.00 -32.42
CA MET A 143 20.61 0.81 -33.01
C MET A 143 20.90 1.86 -34.12
N ILE A 144 19.94 2.14 -35.01
CA ILE A 144 20.11 3.13 -36.02
C ILE A 144 20.27 4.53 -35.40
N THR A 145 19.45 4.88 -34.45
CA THR A 145 19.53 6.16 -33.72
C THR A 145 20.85 6.29 -32.94
N ALA A 146 21.34 5.20 -32.30
CA ALA A 146 22.63 5.21 -31.63
C ALA A 146 23.79 5.54 -32.60
N ILE A 147 23.75 5.02 -33.84
CA ILE A 147 24.74 5.35 -34.87
C ILE A 147 24.63 6.82 -35.29
N GLN A 148 23.42 7.38 -35.36
CA GLN A 148 23.22 8.80 -35.67
C GLN A 148 23.74 9.69 -34.54
N ILE A 149 23.47 9.33 -33.27
CA ILE A 149 23.99 10.02 -32.07
C ILE A 149 25.52 10.10 -32.15
N GLU A 150 26.19 8.96 -32.37
CA GLU A 150 27.66 8.88 -32.47
C GLU A 150 28.28 9.60 -33.66
N LYS A 151 27.48 9.89 -34.67
CA LYS A 151 27.91 10.73 -35.84
C LYS A 151 27.78 12.21 -35.54
N THR A 152 26.90 12.59 -34.64
CA THR A 152 26.53 13.97 -34.36
C THR A 152 27.26 14.53 -33.16
N TYR A 153 27.47 13.71 -32.13
CA TYR A 153 28.03 14.11 -30.84
C TYR A 153 29.33 13.38 -30.52
N THR A 154 30.19 14.02 -29.73
CA THR A 154 31.39 13.41 -29.16
C THR A 154 31.05 12.39 -28.10
N LYS A 155 32.03 11.57 -27.70
CA LYS A 155 31.83 10.58 -26.63
C LYS A 155 31.51 11.23 -25.26
N GLU A 156 32.12 12.36 -25.00
CA GLU A 156 31.90 13.17 -23.80
C GLU A 156 30.48 13.72 -23.77
N GLU A 157 30.00 14.32 -24.88
CA GLU A 157 28.63 14.80 -24.97
C GLU A 157 27.60 13.68 -24.85
N ILE A 158 27.85 12.49 -25.41
CA ILE A 158 26.98 11.32 -25.28
C ILE A 158 26.91 10.87 -23.82
N LEU A 159 28.05 10.83 -23.12
CA LEU A 159 28.09 10.45 -21.72
C LEU A 159 27.38 11.48 -20.83
N GLU A 160 27.58 12.77 -21.13
CA GLU A 160 26.88 13.88 -20.46
C GLU A 160 25.37 13.76 -20.60
N MET A 161 24.88 13.64 -21.83
CA MET A 161 23.45 13.47 -22.10
C MET A 161 22.90 12.21 -21.42
N TYR A 162 23.66 11.10 -21.42
CA TYR A 162 23.24 9.87 -20.75
C TYR A 162 23.09 10.07 -19.24
N LEU A 163 24.13 10.58 -18.58
CA LEU A 163 24.13 10.79 -17.13
C LEU A 163 23.09 11.83 -16.68
N ASN A 164 22.75 12.78 -17.52
CA ASN A 164 21.69 13.77 -17.26
C ASN A 164 20.27 13.25 -17.55
N THR A 165 20.11 12.15 -18.30
CA THR A 165 18.77 11.68 -18.73
C THR A 165 18.38 10.31 -18.18
N VAL A 166 19.34 9.52 -17.70
CA VAL A 166 19.06 8.16 -17.23
C VAL A 166 18.21 8.15 -15.96
N HIS A 167 17.29 7.16 -15.87
CA HIS A 167 16.37 7.01 -14.75
C HIS A 167 17.00 6.23 -13.59
N PHE A 168 17.13 6.85 -12.43
CA PHE A 168 17.67 6.29 -11.18
C PHE A 168 16.61 5.74 -10.21
N GLY A 169 15.34 5.70 -10.60
CA GLY A 169 14.23 5.27 -9.74
C GLY A 169 13.54 6.41 -8.99
N HIS A 170 12.36 6.11 -8.41
CA HIS A 170 11.57 7.08 -7.66
C HIS A 170 11.26 8.39 -8.40
N GLY A 171 11.06 8.31 -9.72
CA GLY A 171 10.84 9.50 -10.56
C GLY A 171 12.07 10.40 -10.70
N THR A 172 13.27 9.91 -10.40
CA THR A 172 14.52 10.69 -10.42
C THR A 172 15.28 10.41 -11.71
N TYR A 173 15.55 11.44 -12.47
CA TYR A 173 16.31 11.39 -13.73
C TYR A 173 17.52 12.32 -13.65
N GLY A 174 18.66 11.85 -14.14
CA GLY A 174 19.93 12.57 -14.11
C GLY A 174 20.69 12.42 -12.80
N ALA A 175 22.01 12.49 -12.93
CA ALA A 175 22.96 12.25 -11.84
C ALA A 175 22.85 13.27 -10.71
N GLU A 176 22.66 14.56 -11.02
CA GLU A 176 22.50 15.61 -9.99
C GLU A 176 21.25 15.39 -9.14
N SER A 177 20.12 15.12 -9.82
CA SER A 177 18.88 14.81 -9.14
C SER A 177 18.97 13.54 -8.29
N ALA A 178 19.72 12.53 -8.78
CA ALA A 178 19.96 11.29 -8.05
C ALA A 178 20.87 11.50 -6.83
N ALA A 179 21.93 12.25 -6.96
CA ALA A 179 22.83 12.62 -5.86
C ALA A 179 22.05 13.37 -4.76
N LYS A 180 21.24 14.33 -5.16
CA LYS A 180 20.36 15.07 -4.24
C LYS A 180 19.33 14.17 -3.56
N ARG A 181 18.71 13.28 -4.35
CA ARG A 181 17.63 12.40 -3.88
C ARG A 181 18.13 11.34 -2.89
N TYR A 182 19.25 10.71 -3.20
CA TYR A 182 19.73 9.57 -2.42
C TYR A 182 20.70 9.96 -1.31
N PHE A 183 21.50 11.03 -1.49
CA PHE A 183 22.57 11.40 -0.57
C PHE A 183 22.45 12.83 -0.04
N ASN A 184 21.49 13.63 -0.53
CA ASN A 184 21.33 15.04 -0.22
C ASN A 184 22.58 15.90 -0.53
N LYS A 185 23.32 15.52 -1.59
CA LYS A 185 24.56 16.15 -2.06
C LYS A 185 24.41 16.62 -3.52
N LYS A 186 25.33 17.46 -4.00
CA LYS A 186 25.54 17.69 -5.42
C LYS A 186 26.23 16.47 -6.05
N ALA A 187 26.08 16.27 -7.36
CA ALA A 187 26.76 15.18 -8.06
C ALA A 187 28.28 15.30 -7.96
N SER A 188 28.82 16.54 -8.00
CA SER A 188 30.24 16.82 -7.84
C SER A 188 30.83 16.41 -6.47
N GLU A 189 29.98 16.22 -5.45
CA GLU A 189 30.37 15.86 -4.08
C GLU A 189 30.23 14.35 -3.81
N LEU A 190 29.83 13.56 -4.80
CA LEU A 190 29.69 12.11 -4.66
C LEU A 190 31.07 11.47 -4.40
N THR A 191 31.11 10.49 -3.52
CA THR A 191 32.25 9.61 -3.34
C THR A 191 32.26 8.49 -4.37
N ILE A 192 33.38 7.77 -4.51
CA ILE A 192 33.49 6.58 -5.38
C ILE A 192 32.39 5.56 -5.02
N GLY A 193 32.19 5.30 -3.73
CA GLY A 193 31.17 4.36 -3.26
C GLY A 193 29.73 4.81 -3.56
N GLU A 194 29.43 6.11 -3.44
CA GLU A 194 28.11 6.68 -3.76
C GLU A 194 27.85 6.66 -5.28
N SER A 195 28.86 7.00 -6.09
CA SER A 195 28.78 6.90 -7.56
C SER A 195 28.54 5.46 -8.02
N ALA A 196 29.28 4.51 -7.46
CA ALA A 196 29.08 3.09 -7.74
C ALA A 196 27.69 2.60 -7.29
N MET A 197 27.15 3.13 -6.20
CA MET A 197 25.79 2.83 -5.76
C MET A 197 24.75 3.37 -6.74
N LEU A 198 24.85 4.62 -7.20
CA LEU A 198 23.93 5.20 -8.18
C LEU A 198 23.92 4.38 -9.47
N ILE A 199 25.08 4.09 -10.03
CA ILE A 199 25.18 3.29 -11.25
C ILE A 199 24.65 1.87 -11.03
N GLY A 200 24.85 1.31 -9.84
CA GLY A 200 24.27 0.02 -9.44
C GLY A 200 22.75 -0.06 -9.51
N LEU A 201 22.03 1.09 -9.46
CA LEU A 201 20.57 1.14 -9.57
C LEU A 201 20.07 0.88 -10.99
N LEU A 202 20.84 1.28 -12.02
CA LEU A 202 20.37 1.39 -13.40
C LEU A 202 19.72 0.13 -13.98
N PRO A 203 20.21 -1.11 -13.72
CA PRO A 203 19.60 -2.31 -14.25
C PRO A 203 18.17 -2.58 -13.72
N SER A 204 17.86 -2.15 -12.50
CA SER A 204 16.53 -2.30 -11.89
C SER A 204 16.35 -1.32 -10.74
N PRO A 205 16.10 -0.03 -11.01
CA PRO A 205 16.07 1.02 -10.00
C PRO A 205 15.09 0.77 -8.85
N ALA A 206 13.94 0.14 -9.15
CA ALA A 206 12.95 -0.20 -8.13
C ALA A 206 13.43 -1.30 -7.15
N ASN A 207 14.23 -2.27 -7.62
CA ASN A 207 14.68 -3.40 -6.82
C ASN A 207 15.97 -3.10 -6.06
N TYR A 208 16.84 -2.26 -6.63
CA TYR A 208 18.16 -1.94 -6.07
C TYR A 208 18.20 -0.60 -5.33
N SER A 209 17.06 0.10 -5.21
CA SER A 209 16.96 1.35 -4.48
C SER A 209 17.40 1.19 -3.01
N PRO A 210 18.37 1.99 -2.51
CA PRO A 210 18.76 1.97 -1.11
C PRO A 210 17.62 2.42 -0.18
N LEU A 211 16.64 3.18 -0.69
CA LEU A 211 15.44 3.58 0.05
C LEU A 211 14.47 2.42 0.29
N ARG A 212 14.58 1.33 -0.48
CA ARG A 212 13.74 0.13 -0.34
C ARG A 212 14.47 -1.03 0.29
N ASN A 213 15.70 -1.26 -0.12
CA ASN A 213 16.52 -2.39 0.33
C ASN A 213 18.00 -2.03 0.27
N LEU A 214 18.50 -1.51 1.37
CA LEU A 214 19.88 -1.07 1.49
C LEU A 214 20.88 -2.23 1.22
N ASN A 215 20.58 -3.44 1.68
CA ASN A 215 21.48 -4.59 1.48
C ASN A 215 21.65 -4.92 0.00
N LYS A 216 20.55 -4.95 -0.77
CA LYS A 216 20.64 -5.15 -2.23
C LYS A 216 21.36 -4.02 -2.95
N ALA A 217 21.19 -2.78 -2.48
CA ALA A 217 21.93 -1.64 -3.02
C ALA A 217 23.44 -1.77 -2.76
N ILE A 218 23.84 -2.20 -1.56
CA ILE A 218 25.22 -2.49 -1.19
C ILE A 218 25.81 -3.64 -2.04
N GLU A 219 25.06 -4.73 -2.22
CA GLU A 219 25.49 -5.83 -3.10
C GLU A 219 25.75 -5.36 -4.53
N ARG A 220 24.84 -4.52 -5.08
CA ARG A 220 25.01 -3.96 -6.43
C ARG A 220 26.18 -2.98 -6.50
N ARG A 221 26.36 -2.12 -5.51
CA ARG A 221 27.53 -1.24 -5.39
C ARG A 221 28.82 -2.04 -5.43
N SER A 222 28.90 -3.13 -4.65
CA SER A 222 30.08 -4.00 -4.60
C SER A 222 30.40 -4.60 -5.98
N ILE A 223 29.39 -4.95 -6.78
CA ILE A 223 29.58 -5.43 -8.16
C ILE A 223 30.17 -4.32 -9.04
N VAL A 224 29.64 -3.08 -8.96
CA VAL A 224 30.15 -1.95 -9.74
C VAL A 224 31.60 -1.61 -9.35
N LEU A 225 31.90 -1.50 -8.04
CA LEU A 225 33.26 -1.27 -7.55
C LEU A 225 34.24 -2.35 -8.03
N LYS A 226 33.84 -3.62 -8.00
CA LYS A 226 34.64 -4.72 -8.51
C LYS A 226 34.93 -4.61 -10.02
N VAL A 227 33.95 -4.17 -10.80
CA VAL A 227 34.12 -3.97 -12.24
C VAL A 227 35.00 -2.78 -12.53
N MET A 228 34.91 -1.68 -11.75
CA MET A 228 35.80 -0.53 -11.84
C MET A 228 37.24 -0.93 -11.51
N TYR A 229 37.49 -1.68 -10.43
CA TYR A 229 38.79 -2.21 -10.06
C TYR A 229 39.40 -3.11 -11.15
N ASN A 230 38.60 -4.04 -11.69
CA ASN A 230 39.06 -4.96 -12.75
C ASN A 230 39.38 -4.29 -14.10
N GLN A 231 39.01 -3.02 -14.26
CA GLN A 231 39.29 -2.19 -15.44
C GLN A 231 40.25 -1.04 -15.13
N ASP A 232 40.93 -1.09 -14.00
CA ASP A 232 41.97 -0.14 -13.53
C ASP A 232 41.45 1.31 -13.40
N TYR A 233 40.12 1.52 -13.19
CA TYR A 233 39.54 2.83 -12.90
C TYR A 233 39.69 3.26 -11.43
N ILE A 234 39.83 2.28 -10.53
CA ILE A 234 40.17 2.50 -9.11
C ILE A 234 41.22 1.51 -8.68
N ASP A 235 42.02 1.89 -7.70
CA ASP A 235 43.08 1.04 -7.15
C ASP A 235 42.52 0.04 -6.11
N HIS A 236 43.39 -0.88 -5.63
CA HIS A 236 42.98 -1.90 -4.67
C HIS A 236 42.58 -1.33 -3.31
N GLN A 237 43.22 -0.25 -2.89
CA GLN A 237 42.93 0.39 -1.61
C GLN A 237 41.56 1.11 -1.66
N GLU A 238 41.32 1.86 -2.72
CA GLU A 238 40.01 2.51 -2.98
C GLU A 238 38.87 1.49 -3.07
N TYR A 239 39.12 0.34 -3.74
CA TYR A 239 38.13 -0.74 -3.80
C TYR A 239 37.77 -1.28 -2.41
N ILE A 240 38.77 -1.59 -1.55
CA ILE A 240 38.51 -2.12 -0.21
C ILE A 240 37.84 -1.07 0.66
N GLU A 241 38.33 0.17 0.66
CA GLU A 241 37.80 1.26 1.46
C GLU A 241 36.29 1.47 1.15
N HIS A 242 35.96 1.76 -0.11
CA HIS A 242 34.59 2.07 -0.50
C HIS A 242 33.64 0.85 -0.50
N ASN A 243 34.17 -0.37 -0.54
CA ASN A 243 33.36 -1.57 -0.41
C ASN A 243 33.02 -1.90 1.06
N SER A 244 33.86 -1.52 2.02
CA SER A 244 33.65 -1.79 3.44
C SER A 244 32.72 -0.79 4.14
N ILE A 245 32.60 0.42 3.62
CA ILE A 245 31.77 1.49 4.21
C ILE A 245 30.29 1.16 4.03
N ILE A 246 29.54 1.13 5.13
CA ILE A 246 28.07 1.10 5.09
C ILE A 246 27.59 2.54 4.97
N PRO A 247 26.82 2.91 3.91
CA PRO A 247 26.33 4.26 3.77
C PRO A 247 25.40 4.65 4.93
N ASP A 248 25.74 5.69 5.65
CA ASP A 248 24.95 6.26 6.75
C ASP A 248 24.21 7.54 6.34
N ASN A 249 24.52 8.07 5.16
CA ASN A 249 24.03 9.33 4.63
C ASN A 249 22.89 9.18 3.62
N ILE A 250 22.23 8.02 3.57
CA ILE A 250 21.06 7.81 2.68
C ILE A 250 19.94 8.76 3.09
N SER A 251 19.52 9.61 2.17
CA SER A 251 18.44 10.57 2.40
C SER A 251 17.07 9.90 2.24
N TYR A 252 16.41 9.68 3.35
CA TYR A 252 15.03 9.17 3.37
C TYR A 252 13.98 10.29 3.25
N GLU A 253 14.38 11.53 3.04
CA GLU A 253 13.44 12.63 2.87
C GLU A 253 12.63 12.45 1.58
N ILE A 254 11.35 12.13 1.75
CA ILE A 254 10.35 12.16 0.69
C ILE A 254 9.88 13.62 0.57
N PRO A 255 9.68 14.17 -0.64
CA PRO A 255 9.02 15.45 -0.79
C PRO A 255 7.68 15.41 -0.05
N ARG A 256 7.56 16.19 1.04
CA ARG A 256 6.41 16.18 1.93
C ARG A 256 5.31 17.05 1.32
N GLY A 257 4.37 16.43 0.60
CA GLY A 257 3.06 17.04 0.35
C GLY A 257 2.22 17.03 1.64
N LYS A 258 1.11 17.75 1.63
CA LYS A 258 0.18 17.84 2.76
C LYS A 258 -0.52 16.52 3.11
N ALA A 259 -0.53 15.53 2.22
CA ALA A 259 -1.15 14.21 2.41
C ALA A 259 -0.31 13.10 1.74
N PRO A 260 0.89 12.77 2.27
CA PRO A 260 1.87 11.95 1.56
C PRO A 260 1.38 10.52 1.24
N TYR A 261 0.70 9.86 2.15
CA TYR A 261 0.16 8.51 1.92
C TYR A 261 -0.98 8.48 0.91
N PHE A 262 -1.82 9.53 0.90
CA PHE A 262 -2.87 9.66 -0.09
C PHE A 262 -2.30 10.00 -1.47
N ALA A 263 -1.35 10.92 -1.56
CA ALA A 263 -0.65 11.25 -2.80
C ALA A 263 0.05 10.00 -3.39
N GLU A 264 0.71 9.18 -2.57
CA GLU A 264 1.29 7.91 -2.99
C GLU A 264 0.22 6.91 -3.48
N HIS A 265 -0.94 6.88 -2.85
CA HIS A 265 -2.06 6.06 -3.32
C HIS A 265 -2.55 6.51 -4.69
N VAL A 266 -2.74 7.82 -4.91
CA VAL A 266 -3.10 8.41 -6.21
C VAL A 266 -2.04 8.09 -7.26
N ARG A 267 -0.75 8.29 -6.94
CA ARG A 267 0.37 7.95 -7.82
C ARG A 267 0.31 6.50 -8.32
N ARG A 268 0.09 5.54 -7.40
CA ARG A 268 -0.01 4.12 -7.75
C ARG A 268 -1.23 3.78 -8.62
N ILE A 269 -2.33 4.49 -8.44
CA ILE A 269 -3.51 4.31 -9.30
C ILE A 269 -3.18 4.78 -10.71
N LEU A 270 -2.55 5.95 -10.84
CA LEU A 270 -2.23 6.55 -12.13
C LEU A 270 -1.14 5.79 -12.88
N GLU A 271 -0.06 5.36 -12.20
CA GLU A 271 1.00 4.54 -12.82
C GLU A 271 0.53 3.17 -13.32
N LYS A 272 -0.60 2.68 -12.86
CA LYS A 272 -1.21 1.46 -13.41
C LYS A 272 -2.07 1.73 -14.64
N LYS A 273 -2.40 3.00 -14.86
CA LYS A 273 -3.30 3.46 -15.91
C LYS A 273 -2.61 4.39 -16.93
N ASP A 274 -1.30 4.66 -16.76
CA ASP A 274 -0.55 5.54 -17.64
C ASP A 274 -0.63 5.11 -19.12
N ASP A 275 -0.40 3.81 -19.38
CA ASP A 275 -0.55 3.24 -20.73
C ASP A 275 -1.99 3.34 -21.28
N GLU A 276 -3.01 3.12 -20.42
CA GLU A 276 -4.43 3.19 -20.80
C GLU A 276 -4.84 4.63 -21.14
N LEU A 277 -4.36 5.58 -20.36
CA LEU A 277 -4.72 7.00 -20.46
C LEU A 277 -3.80 7.81 -21.38
N GLY A 278 -2.66 7.25 -21.75
CA GLY A 278 -1.63 7.94 -22.57
C GLY A 278 -1.04 9.14 -21.85
N ILE A 279 -0.88 9.09 -20.52
CA ILE A 279 -0.36 10.20 -19.69
C ILE A 279 0.96 9.85 -19.04
N ASN A 280 1.77 10.86 -18.78
CA ASN A 280 2.93 10.77 -17.90
C ASN A 280 2.74 11.74 -16.73
N ILE A 281 2.43 11.18 -15.55
CA ILE A 281 2.14 11.96 -14.33
C ILE A 281 3.30 12.86 -13.89
N TYR A 282 4.50 12.64 -14.40
CA TYR A 282 5.69 13.38 -14.00
C TYR A 282 6.13 14.45 -15.03
N GLN A 283 5.54 14.44 -16.25
CA GLN A 283 6.01 15.28 -17.36
C GLN A 283 4.94 16.14 -17.99
N ASP A 284 3.67 15.71 -17.94
CA ASP A 284 2.61 16.32 -18.74
C ASP A 284 1.97 17.55 -18.10
N GLY A 285 2.38 17.91 -16.86
CA GLY A 285 1.83 19.08 -16.17
C GLY A 285 0.34 18.94 -15.84
N LEU A 286 -0.05 17.74 -15.41
CA LEU A 286 -1.46 17.42 -15.18
C LEU A 286 -2.03 18.14 -13.96
N LYS A 287 -3.30 18.47 -14.02
CA LYS A 287 -4.10 18.89 -12.87
C LYS A 287 -4.96 17.70 -12.44
N ILE A 288 -4.67 17.13 -11.26
CA ILE A 288 -5.30 15.93 -10.75
C ILE A 288 -6.20 16.33 -9.58
N TYR A 289 -7.50 16.27 -9.80
CA TYR A 289 -8.50 16.58 -8.77
C TYR A 289 -8.87 15.31 -8.03
N THR A 290 -8.85 15.40 -6.71
CA THR A 290 -9.04 14.24 -5.83
C THR A 290 -10.26 14.41 -4.94
N THR A 291 -10.62 13.32 -4.26
CA THR A 291 -11.74 13.30 -3.31
C THR A 291 -11.35 13.73 -1.90
N LEU A 292 -10.05 13.84 -1.60
CA LEU A 292 -9.56 14.20 -0.28
C LEU A 292 -10.13 15.56 0.18
N ASP A 293 -10.49 15.65 1.44
CA ASP A 293 -10.75 16.93 2.11
C ASP A 293 -9.58 17.24 3.05
N TYR A 294 -8.77 18.23 2.70
CA TYR A 294 -7.55 18.52 3.47
C TYR A 294 -7.84 18.95 4.91
N ARG A 295 -9.00 19.56 5.18
CA ARG A 295 -9.43 19.89 6.55
C ARG A 295 -9.60 18.61 7.37
N LEU A 296 -10.22 17.59 6.79
CA LEU A 296 -10.40 16.28 7.43
C LEU A 296 -9.09 15.50 7.53
N GLN A 297 -8.24 15.60 6.51
CA GLN A 297 -6.91 14.98 6.54
C GLN A 297 -6.07 15.52 7.71
N LYS A 298 -6.07 16.85 7.91
CA LYS A 298 -5.36 17.48 9.01
C LYS A 298 -5.91 17.04 10.38
N ILE A 299 -7.22 16.98 10.53
CA ILE A 299 -7.85 16.47 11.76
C ILE A 299 -7.42 15.01 11.99
N ALA A 300 -7.42 14.17 10.94
CA ALA A 300 -7.00 12.78 11.04
C ALA A 300 -5.53 12.67 11.46
N GLU A 301 -4.63 13.45 10.86
CA GLU A 301 -3.21 13.46 11.20
C GLU A 301 -2.98 13.85 12.68
N ASP A 302 -3.58 14.94 13.13
CA ASP A 302 -3.44 15.43 14.51
C ASP A 302 -3.92 14.37 15.52
N VAL A 303 -5.11 13.82 15.29
CA VAL A 303 -5.73 12.85 16.20
C VAL A 303 -5.02 11.50 16.20
N VAL A 304 -4.70 10.99 15.01
CA VAL A 304 -4.06 9.67 14.85
C VAL A 304 -2.64 9.72 15.39
N MET A 305 -1.85 10.76 15.07
CA MET A 305 -0.48 10.88 15.58
C MET A 305 -0.43 11.08 17.10
N LYS A 306 -1.36 11.84 17.68
CA LYS A 306 -1.50 11.94 19.13
C LYS A 306 -1.82 10.58 19.77
N THR A 307 -2.72 9.84 19.18
CA THR A 307 -3.09 8.50 19.67
C THR A 307 -1.92 7.52 19.51
N LEU A 308 -1.21 7.58 18.38
CA LEU A 308 -0.05 6.75 18.10
C LEU A 308 1.09 6.96 19.09
N ARG A 309 1.41 8.22 19.44
CA ARG A 309 2.44 8.53 20.44
C ARG A 309 2.09 7.90 21.78
N LYS A 310 0.85 8.08 22.24
CA LYS A 310 0.37 7.44 23.47
C LYS A 310 0.48 5.93 23.43
N ASN A 311 0.12 5.31 22.30
CA ASN A 311 0.22 3.86 22.14
C ASN A 311 1.67 3.39 22.09
N GLN A 312 2.60 4.18 21.56
CA GLN A 312 4.02 3.89 21.57
C GLN A 312 4.58 3.96 23.00
N ASP A 313 4.23 5.00 23.75
CA ASP A 313 4.68 5.16 25.14
C ASP A 313 4.22 3.96 26.00
N GLU A 314 2.98 3.54 25.86
CA GLU A 314 2.43 2.38 26.55
C GLU A 314 3.10 1.06 26.11
N PHE A 315 3.35 0.90 24.79
CA PHE A 315 4.10 -0.23 24.25
C PHE A 315 5.50 -0.30 24.85
N ASN A 316 6.23 0.83 24.91
CA ASN A 316 7.56 0.92 25.49
C ASN A 316 7.55 0.55 26.97
N ALA A 317 6.62 1.12 27.75
CA ALA A 317 6.49 0.83 29.16
C ALA A 317 6.29 -0.68 29.43
N GLN A 318 5.32 -1.29 28.74
CA GLN A 318 5.05 -2.73 28.91
C GLN A 318 6.16 -3.63 28.32
N LEU A 319 6.90 -3.16 27.32
CA LEU A 319 8.02 -3.92 26.77
C LEU A 319 9.16 -4.05 27.79
N PHE A 320 9.44 -2.97 28.53
CA PHE A 320 10.54 -2.94 29.50
C PHE A 320 10.18 -3.52 30.87
N GLU A 321 8.88 -3.66 31.19
CA GLU A 321 8.41 -4.35 32.38
C GLU A 321 8.45 -5.89 32.23
N ASP A 322 8.40 -6.42 31.01
CA ASP A 322 8.35 -7.84 30.71
C ASP A 322 9.66 -8.33 30.08
N ASN A 323 10.63 -8.71 30.91
CA ASN A 323 11.94 -9.22 30.48
C ASN A 323 11.83 -10.43 29.53
N ASP A 324 10.83 -11.29 29.72
CA ASP A 324 10.56 -12.45 28.86
C ASP A 324 10.10 -12.02 27.46
N ARG A 325 9.30 -10.96 27.39
CA ARG A 325 8.81 -10.39 26.14
C ARG A 325 9.94 -9.71 25.38
N PHE A 326 10.76 -8.94 26.07
CA PHE A 326 11.91 -8.24 25.48
C PHE A 326 12.94 -9.25 24.94
N SER A 327 13.27 -10.30 25.71
CA SER A 327 14.22 -11.33 25.29
C SER A 327 13.74 -12.15 24.08
N LYS A 328 12.44 -12.42 23.97
CA LYS A 328 11.83 -13.14 22.84
C LYS A 328 11.86 -12.36 21.52
N LEU A 329 12.10 -11.06 21.55
CA LEU A 329 12.29 -10.25 20.33
C LEU A 329 13.62 -10.52 19.62
N GLY A 330 14.52 -11.33 20.20
CA GLY A 330 15.72 -11.86 19.53
C GLY A 330 16.85 -10.86 19.31
N TYR A 331 16.71 -9.61 19.77
CA TYR A 331 17.69 -8.53 19.49
C TYR A 331 18.75 -8.35 20.56
N LEU A 332 18.60 -8.98 21.73
CA LEU A 332 19.59 -8.89 22.83
C LEU A 332 20.95 -9.48 22.47
N SER A 333 21.02 -10.35 21.47
CA SER A 333 22.31 -10.83 20.95
C SER A 333 23.07 -9.79 20.12
N ILE A 334 22.36 -8.75 19.61
CA ILE A 334 22.91 -7.72 18.73
C ILE A 334 22.98 -6.37 19.45
N PHE A 335 21.92 -6.00 20.19
CA PHE A 335 21.79 -4.72 20.88
C PHE A 335 21.51 -4.90 22.36
N PRO A 336 22.36 -4.35 23.27
CA PRO A 336 22.09 -4.32 24.70
C PRO A 336 20.77 -3.61 25.00
N GLU A 337 20.05 -4.06 26.05
CA GLU A 337 18.75 -3.50 26.46
C GLU A 337 18.79 -1.98 26.63
N ASP A 338 19.84 -1.47 27.26
CA ASP A 338 19.99 -0.02 27.47
C ASP A 338 20.11 0.75 26.15
N SER A 339 20.77 0.19 25.13
CA SER A 339 20.84 0.80 23.80
C SER A 339 19.45 0.86 23.15
N VAL A 340 18.64 -0.19 23.28
CA VAL A 340 17.27 -0.19 22.75
C VAL A 340 16.40 0.85 23.49
N LYS A 341 16.54 0.97 24.82
CA LYS A 341 15.87 2.01 25.61
C LYS A 341 16.26 3.41 25.12
N MET A 342 17.55 3.66 24.91
CA MET A 342 18.06 4.96 24.39
C MET A 342 17.50 5.27 23.00
N MET A 343 17.39 4.27 22.11
CA MET A 343 16.80 4.42 20.78
C MET A 343 15.31 4.77 20.86
N LEU A 344 14.53 4.06 21.68
CA LEU A 344 13.11 4.30 21.85
C LEU A 344 12.79 5.63 22.54
N ASN A 345 13.68 6.12 23.39
CA ASN A 345 13.58 7.42 24.05
C ASN A 345 14.14 8.58 23.20
N GLY A 346 14.59 8.29 21.97
CA GLY A 346 15.14 9.32 21.06
C GLY A 346 16.54 9.83 21.41
N GLN A 347 17.22 9.20 22.37
CA GLN A 347 18.60 9.54 22.77
C GLN A 347 19.65 8.92 21.84
N MET A 348 19.27 7.90 21.07
CA MET A 348 20.07 7.25 20.04
C MET A 348 19.21 7.03 18.79
N LYS A 349 19.86 7.03 17.60
CA LYS A 349 19.18 6.74 16.33
C LYS A 349 18.64 5.30 16.33
N LEU A 350 17.36 5.12 16.03
CA LEU A 350 16.76 3.80 15.88
C LEU A 350 17.23 3.17 14.56
N TYR A 351 17.82 1.98 14.66
CA TYR A 351 18.26 1.22 13.50
C TYR A 351 17.06 0.70 12.67
N GLU A 352 17.24 0.63 11.36
CA GLU A 352 16.18 0.25 10.40
C GLU A 352 15.62 -1.14 10.70
N GLU A 353 16.49 -2.09 11.06
CA GLU A 353 16.14 -3.49 11.36
C GLU A 353 15.20 -3.61 12.56
N LEU A 354 15.27 -2.67 13.49
CA LEU A 354 14.46 -2.65 14.70
C LEU A 354 13.10 -1.97 14.51
N ARG A 355 12.95 -1.12 13.47
CA ARG A 355 11.72 -0.35 13.25
C ARG A 355 10.49 -1.23 13.12
N GLY A 356 10.58 -2.29 12.32
CA GLY A 356 9.47 -3.22 12.09
C GLY A 356 8.96 -3.92 13.34
N ASN A 357 9.75 -3.94 14.41
CA ASN A 357 9.48 -4.67 15.65
C ASN A 357 9.20 -3.79 16.86
N LEU A 358 9.73 -2.57 16.85
CA LEU A 358 9.69 -1.66 18.00
C LEU A 358 8.78 -0.45 17.79
N LEU A 359 8.45 -0.11 16.54
CA LEU A 359 7.56 1.00 16.28
C LEU A 359 6.11 0.54 16.10
N VAL A 360 5.24 1.09 16.93
CA VAL A 360 3.79 1.00 16.70
C VAL A 360 3.45 1.77 15.43
N GLN A 361 2.77 1.14 14.51
CA GLN A 361 2.30 1.68 13.24
C GLN A 361 0.78 1.92 13.28
N CYS A 362 0.29 2.63 12.26
CA CYS A 362 -1.14 2.91 12.14
C CYS A 362 -1.60 2.86 10.69
N ALA A 363 -2.89 2.63 10.53
CA ALA A 363 -3.65 2.92 9.32
C ALA A 363 -4.94 3.63 9.73
N PHE A 364 -5.31 4.67 9.00
CA PHE A 364 -6.58 5.36 9.19
C PHE A 364 -7.16 5.75 7.83
N ILE A 365 -8.45 5.46 7.65
CA ILE A 365 -9.19 5.82 6.43
C ILE A 365 -10.54 6.36 6.85
N ALA A 366 -10.95 7.47 6.23
CA ALA A 366 -12.31 7.97 6.28
C ALA A 366 -12.86 8.10 4.86
N ILE A 367 -14.06 7.59 4.63
CA ILE A 367 -14.77 7.69 3.35
C ILE A 367 -16.17 8.27 3.55
N ASP A 368 -16.67 8.92 2.52
CA ASP A 368 -18.09 9.24 2.44
C ASP A 368 -18.89 7.94 2.34
N SER A 369 -19.86 7.76 3.24
CA SER A 369 -20.63 6.50 3.33
C SER A 369 -21.49 6.22 2.11
N LYS A 370 -21.88 7.25 1.35
CA LYS A 370 -22.83 7.15 0.22
C LYS A 370 -22.13 6.89 -1.11
N ASN A 371 -21.04 7.62 -1.38
CA ASN A 371 -20.38 7.61 -2.68
C ASN A 371 -18.97 7.00 -2.66
N GLY A 372 -18.42 6.60 -1.49
CA GLY A 372 -17.12 5.95 -1.38
C GLY A 372 -15.91 6.88 -1.58
N GLU A 373 -16.12 8.21 -1.67
CA GLU A 373 -15.01 9.16 -1.77
C GLU A 373 -14.09 9.09 -0.55
N ILE A 374 -12.79 8.94 -0.80
CA ILE A 374 -11.79 8.93 0.29
C ILE A 374 -11.58 10.35 0.76
N LEU A 375 -12.02 10.63 1.98
CA LEU A 375 -11.97 11.95 2.60
C LEU A 375 -10.68 12.22 3.36
N ALA A 376 -10.09 11.17 3.97
CA ALA A 376 -8.80 11.22 4.65
C ALA A 376 -8.12 9.85 4.62
N MET A 377 -6.77 9.83 4.53
CA MET A 377 -6.00 8.59 4.52
C MET A 377 -4.63 8.77 5.20
N ILE A 378 -4.33 7.89 6.15
CA ILE A 378 -3.03 7.77 6.81
C ILE A 378 -2.56 6.32 6.69
N GLY A 379 -1.37 6.12 6.16
CA GLY A 379 -0.80 4.78 5.93
C GLY A 379 0.30 4.37 6.89
N GLY A 380 0.67 5.24 7.82
CA GLY A 380 1.75 5.00 8.79
C GLY A 380 2.11 6.23 9.60
N ARG A 381 3.25 6.19 10.24
CA ARG A 381 3.80 7.28 11.07
C ARG A 381 4.22 8.49 10.22
N SER A 382 4.09 9.69 10.76
CA SER A 382 4.58 10.92 10.13
C SER A 382 6.05 11.22 10.44
N ASP A 383 6.56 10.70 11.55
CA ASP A 383 7.95 10.86 12.01
C ASP A 383 8.92 9.87 11.34
N TYR A 384 8.40 8.76 10.81
CA TYR A 384 9.12 7.76 10.03
C TYR A 384 8.32 7.43 8.76
N LEU A 385 8.34 8.34 7.80
CA LEU A 385 7.65 8.14 6.52
C LEU A 385 8.33 7.03 5.73
N ASP A 386 7.59 5.95 5.54
CA ASP A 386 7.90 4.92 4.56
C ASP A 386 6.89 5.01 3.39
N GLN A 387 7.21 4.37 2.28
CA GLN A 387 6.29 4.32 1.13
C GLN A 387 5.23 3.22 1.27
N TYR A 388 5.23 2.49 2.40
CA TYR A 388 4.30 1.41 2.64
C TYR A 388 3.00 1.94 3.24
N ASN A 389 2.02 2.16 2.39
CA ASN A 389 0.70 2.61 2.81
C ASN A 389 -0.11 1.47 3.41
N ARG A 390 -0.12 1.35 4.74
CA ARG A 390 -0.79 0.27 5.45
C ARG A 390 -2.30 0.29 5.26
N SER A 391 -2.88 1.43 4.97
CA SER A 391 -4.31 1.57 4.67
C SER A 391 -4.76 0.78 3.44
N THR A 392 -3.88 0.62 2.45
CA THR A 392 -4.22 0.01 1.15
C THR A 392 -3.40 -1.24 0.81
N GLN A 393 -2.26 -1.44 1.48
CA GLN A 393 -1.31 -2.50 1.13
C GLN A 393 -1.15 -3.56 2.22
N ALA A 394 -1.25 -3.20 3.50
CA ALA A 394 -1.07 -4.15 4.58
C ALA A 394 -2.23 -5.16 4.64
N LEU A 395 -1.88 -6.42 4.85
CA LEU A 395 -2.80 -7.48 5.21
C LEU A 395 -2.72 -7.68 6.73
N ARG A 396 -3.83 -7.45 7.45
CA ARG A 396 -3.90 -7.52 8.91
C ARG A 396 -5.11 -8.29 9.37
N GLN A 397 -4.99 -9.01 10.47
CA GLN A 397 -6.09 -9.76 11.05
C GLN A 397 -7.13 -8.79 11.64
N PRO A 398 -8.39 -8.79 11.17
CA PRO A 398 -9.43 -7.88 11.66
C PRO A 398 -9.94 -8.25 13.05
N GLY A 399 -9.71 -9.48 13.51
CA GLY A 399 -10.27 -9.95 14.76
C GLY A 399 -11.79 -9.77 14.81
N SER A 400 -12.30 -9.27 15.93
CA SER A 400 -13.75 -9.08 16.12
C SER A 400 -14.42 -8.03 15.21
N VAL A 401 -13.66 -7.24 14.44
CA VAL A 401 -14.23 -6.39 13.38
C VAL A 401 -14.83 -7.24 12.26
N PHE A 402 -14.45 -8.51 12.16
CA PHE A 402 -15.03 -9.44 11.19
C PHE A 402 -16.40 -10.00 11.62
N LYS A 403 -16.79 -9.89 12.88
CA LYS A 403 -18.08 -10.47 13.37
C LYS A 403 -19.33 -9.97 12.64
N PRO A 404 -19.46 -8.68 12.27
CA PRO A 404 -20.64 -8.22 11.51
C PRO A 404 -20.95 -9.04 10.26
N TYR A 405 -19.95 -9.62 9.57
CA TYR A 405 -20.20 -10.49 8.40
C TYR A 405 -20.92 -11.79 8.79
N ILE A 406 -20.62 -12.35 9.96
CA ILE A 406 -21.27 -13.56 10.50
C ILE A 406 -22.71 -13.23 10.84
N TYR A 407 -22.93 -12.08 11.51
CA TYR A 407 -24.24 -11.60 11.87
C TYR A 407 -25.08 -11.24 10.64
N THR A 408 -24.46 -10.63 9.63
CA THR A 408 -25.11 -10.40 8.34
C THR A 408 -25.55 -11.73 7.70
N ALA A 409 -24.70 -12.76 7.72
CA ALA A 409 -25.05 -14.07 7.19
C ALA A 409 -26.24 -14.70 7.94
N ALA A 410 -26.29 -14.55 9.26
CA ALA A 410 -27.42 -15.09 10.05
C ALA A 410 -28.71 -14.33 9.77
N ILE A 411 -28.69 -13.00 9.70
CA ILE A 411 -29.87 -12.17 9.42
C ILE A 411 -30.35 -12.40 7.99
N ASP A 412 -29.45 -12.50 7.03
CA ASP A 412 -29.76 -12.78 5.62
C ASP A 412 -30.41 -14.18 5.45
N ASN A 413 -30.10 -15.13 6.38
CA ASN A 413 -30.76 -16.43 6.51
C ASN A 413 -32.03 -16.37 7.38
N ASN A 414 -32.58 -15.19 7.64
CA ASN A 414 -33.80 -14.94 8.39
C ASN A 414 -33.79 -15.34 9.87
N TYR A 415 -32.60 -15.44 10.50
CA TYR A 415 -32.51 -15.62 11.97
C TYR A 415 -32.78 -14.28 12.67
N PRO A 416 -33.75 -14.22 13.62
CA PRO A 416 -34.00 -13.00 14.38
C PRO A 416 -32.86 -12.68 15.35
N VAL A 417 -32.69 -11.41 15.66
CA VAL A 417 -31.62 -10.93 16.58
C VAL A 417 -31.79 -11.46 18.02
N THR A 418 -32.98 -11.96 18.34
CA THR A 418 -33.34 -12.62 19.60
C THR A 418 -32.96 -14.10 19.64
N THR A 419 -32.50 -14.70 18.51
CA THR A 419 -32.00 -16.09 18.51
C THR A 419 -30.97 -16.27 19.61
N GLN A 420 -31.14 -17.32 20.42
CA GLN A 420 -30.29 -17.58 21.59
C GLN A 420 -29.35 -18.75 21.32
N LEU A 421 -28.10 -18.56 21.69
CA LEU A 421 -27.04 -19.58 21.65
C LEU A 421 -26.41 -19.71 23.04
N LEU A 422 -25.88 -20.89 23.35
CA LEU A 422 -25.30 -21.18 24.65
C LEU A 422 -23.90 -20.55 24.77
N ASN A 423 -23.68 -19.64 25.69
CA ASN A 423 -22.39 -19.01 25.97
C ASN A 423 -21.47 -19.89 26.82
N GLN A 424 -21.17 -21.09 26.33
CA GLN A 424 -20.30 -22.07 26.98
C GLN A 424 -19.16 -22.51 26.07
N PRO A 425 -17.99 -22.89 26.58
CA PRO A 425 -16.88 -23.40 25.81
C PRO A 425 -17.29 -24.55 24.88
N VAL A 426 -16.76 -24.54 23.67
CA VAL A 426 -16.92 -25.61 22.69
C VAL A 426 -15.52 -26.10 22.29
N ALA A 427 -15.36 -27.40 22.19
CA ALA A 427 -14.14 -28.02 21.72
C ALA A 427 -14.29 -28.39 20.25
N LEU A 428 -13.49 -27.80 19.41
CA LEU A 428 -13.43 -28.09 17.97
C LEU A 428 -12.11 -28.76 17.64
N TYR A 429 -12.09 -29.58 16.62
CA TYR A 429 -10.88 -30.22 16.12
C TYR A 429 -10.51 -29.61 14.79
N ARG A 430 -9.28 -29.15 14.65
CA ARG A 430 -8.71 -28.61 13.40
C ARG A 430 -7.41 -29.32 13.07
N ASN A 431 -7.07 -29.34 11.80
CA ASN A 431 -5.74 -29.80 11.39
C ASN A 431 -4.74 -28.64 11.59
N ASN A 432 -3.62 -28.92 12.25
CA ASN A 432 -2.49 -28.00 12.37
C ASN A 432 -1.72 -27.92 11.03
N ALA A 433 -0.65 -27.12 10.96
CA ALA A 433 0.18 -26.98 9.77
C ALA A 433 0.85 -28.29 9.31
N LYS A 434 0.96 -29.29 10.19
CA LYS A 434 1.51 -30.64 9.93
C LYS A 434 0.44 -31.64 9.52
N GLY A 435 -0.84 -31.24 9.45
CA GLY A 435 -1.97 -32.14 9.16
C GLY A 435 -2.48 -32.94 10.34
N GLU A 436 -1.96 -32.76 11.57
CA GLU A 436 -2.38 -33.43 12.77
C GLU A 436 -3.62 -32.78 13.37
N LYS A 437 -4.52 -33.58 13.94
CA LYS A 437 -5.73 -33.06 14.62
C LYS A 437 -5.36 -32.38 15.94
N GLU A 438 -5.55 -31.08 16.01
CA GLU A 438 -5.37 -30.26 17.18
C GLU A 438 -6.73 -29.86 17.76
N LYS A 439 -6.88 -29.98 19.09
CA LYS A 439 -8.08 -29.51 19.80
C LYS A 439 -8.00 -27.98 19.96
N TRP A 440 -9.00 -27.28 19.41
CA TRP A 440 -9.14 -25.84 19.57
C TRP A 440 -10.33 -25.51 20.47
N THR A 441 -10.08 -24.81 21.57
CA THR A 441 -11.09 -24.41 22.55
C THR A 441 -11.07 -22.88 22.68
N PRO A 442 -11.89 -22.16 21.89
CA PRO A 442 -12.00 -20.71 21.99
C PRO A 442 -12.56 -20.30 23.35
N ARG A 443 -12.18 -19.08 23.80
CA ARG A 443 -12.69 -18.44 25.02
C ARG A 443 -13.13 -17.01 24.72
N ASN A 444 -14.03 -16.49 25.53
CA ASN A 444 -14.32 -15.07 25.55
C ASN A 444 -13.10 -14.28 26.04
N TYR A 445 -12.98 -13.01 25.62
CA TYR A 445 -11.86 -12.15 26.00
C TYR A 445 -11.72 -12.00 27.52
N ASP A 446 -12.85 -11.88 28.21
CA ASP A 446 -12.98 -11.77 29.68
C ASP A 446 -13.08 -13.13 30.41
N ASN A 447 -12.86 -14.22 29.68
CA ASN A 447 -13.07 -15.60 30.13
C ASN A 447 -14.49 -15.89 30.68
N SER A 448 -15.45 -14.99 30.44
CA SER A 448 -16.83 -15.17 30.89
C SER A 448 -17.51 -16.33 30.16
N THR A 449 -18.37 -17.03 30.90
CA THR A 449 -19.32 -18.03 30.40
C THR A 449 -20.72 -17.68 30.91
N GLY A 450 -21.75 -18.33 30.37
CA GLY A 450 -23.11 -18.06 30.79
C GLY A 450 -24.11 -19.00 30.13
N GLY A 451 -25.39 -18.74 30.33
CA GLY A 451 -26.51 -19.47 29.73
C GLY A 451 -26.79 -19.03 28.27
N LEU A 452 -28.03 -19.21 27.88
CA LEU A 452 -28.55 -18.75 26.58
C LEU A 452 -28.38 -17.24 26.44
N THR A 453 -27.81 -16.83 25.33
CA THR A 453 -27.45 -15.44 25.05
C THR A 453 -27.92 -15.09 23.65
N THR A 454 -28.64 -13.98 23.49
CA THR A 454 -29.14 -13.52 22.19
C THR A 454 -28.01 -13.08 21.25
N LEU A 455 -28.27 -13.10 19.95
CA LEU A 455 -27.33 -12.56 18.95
C LEU A 455 -27.00 -11.09 19.27
N ARG A 456 -27.99 -10.25 19.60
CA ARG A 456 -27.77 -8.86 20.03
C ARG A 456 -26.76 -8.74 21.15
N GLU A 457 -26.96 -9.48 22.22
CA GLU A 457 -26.07 -9.46 23.38
C GLU A 457 -24.67 -10.01 23.05
N GLY A 458 -24.62 -11.05 22.22
CA GLY A 458 -23.38 -11.63 21.71
C GLY A 458 -22.52 -10.62 20.95
N LEU A 459 -23.13 -9.79 20.09
CA LEU A 459 -22.40 -8.73 19.35
C LEU A 459 -22.05 -7.55 20.25
N ARG A 460 -23.01 -7.11 21.08
CA ARG A 460 -22.82 -6.01 22.03
C ARG A 460 -21.59 -6.20 22.93
N ARG A 461 -21.45 -7.39 23.51
CA ARG A 461 -20.31 -7.79 24.34
C ARG A 461 -19.14 -8.36 23.55
N SER A 462 -19.30 -8.55 22.24
CA SER A 462 -18.28 -9.16 21.38
C SER A 462 -17.87 -10.58 21.83
N LEU A 463 -18.84 -11.40 22.25
CA LEU A 463 -18.59 -12.75 22.76
C LEU A 463 -18.08 -13.68 21.66
N ASN A 464 -16.92 -14.30 21.90
CA ASN A 464 -16.29 -15.22 20.94
C ASN A 464 -17.08 -16.52 20.85
N LEU A 465 -17.55 -17.04 21.99
CA LEU A 465 -18.29 -18.30 22.05
C LEU A 465 -19.59 -18.23 21.24
N ILE A 466 -20.30 -17.12 21.30
CA ILE A 466 -21.50 -16.91 20.50
C ILE A 466 -21.18 -16.89 19.00
N SER A 467 -20.12 -16.16 18.60
CA SER A 467 -19.74 -16.11 17.16
C SER A 467 -19.28 -17.48 16.65
N VAL A 468 -18.58 -18.26 17.46
CA VAL A 468 -18.17 -19.62 17.09
C VAL A 468 -19.39 -20.53 16.93
N ARG A 469 -20.35 -20.48 17.87
CA ARG A 469 -21.60 -21.26 17.75
C ARG A 469 -22.46 -20.83 16.59
N MET A 470 -22.51 -19.53 16.27
CA MET A 470 -23.19 -19.07 15.05
C MET A 470 -22.63 -19.78 13.81
N VAL A 471 -21.31 -19.89 13.72
CA VAL A 471 -20.66 -20.56 12.59
C VAL A 471 -20.91 -22.08 12.61
N GLN A 472 -21.06 -22.69 13.75
CA GLN A 472 -21.35 -24.12 13.87
C GLN A 472 -22.82 -24.47 13.69
N GLU A 473 -23.74 -23.63 14.20
CA GLU A 473 -25.16 -23.99 14.36
C GLU A 473 -26.08 -23.24 13.38
N LEU A 474 -25.71 -22.03 12.91
CA LEU A 474 -26.58 -21.19 12.09
C LEU A 474 -26.07 -20.98 10.68
N VAL A 475 -24.78 -20.62 10.51
CA VAL A 475 -24.22 -20.18 9.23
C VAL A 475 -22.83 -20.76 9.01
N PRO A 476 -22.68 -21.79 8.17
CA PRO A 476 -21.38 -22.46 8.01
C PRO A 476 -20.29 -21.51 7.45
N PRO A 477 -19.01 -21.80 7.69
CA PRO A 477 -17.89 -20.95 7.30
C PRO A 477 -17.90 -20.49 5.85
N GLN A 478 -18.37 -21.36 4.94
CA GLN A 478 -18.45 -21.02 3.51
C GLN A 478 -19.48 -19.93 3.22
N GLN A 479 -20.60 -19.89 3.92
CA GLN A 479 -21.60 -18.84 3.76
C GLN A 479 -21.05 -17.50 4.29
N VAL A 480 -20.38 -17.50 5.44
CA VAL A 480 -19.72 -16.30 5.98
C VAL A 480 -18.70 -15.75 4.98
N LYS A 481 -17.86 -16.61 4.40
CA LYS A 481 -16.93 -16.23 3.33
C LYS A 481 -17.65 -15.64 2.12
N ASN A 482 -18.78 -16.22 1.72
CA ASN A 482 -19.56 -15.73 0.56
C ASN A 482 -20.16 -14.34 0.86
N ILE A 483 -20.66 -14.10 2.08
CA ILE A 483 -21.13 -12.79 2.53
C ILE A 483 -19.98 -11.76 2.49
N ALA A 484 -18.83 -12.09 3.06
CA ALA A 484 -17.68 -11.17 3.06
C ALA A 484 -17.25 -10.82 1.62
N LYS A 485 -17.23 -11.80 0.71
CA LYS A 485 -16.95 -11.55 -0.71
C LYS A 485 -18.04 -10.71 -1.38
N ARG A 486 -19.34 -10.99 -1.10
CA ARG A 486 -20.46 -10.19 -1.60
C ARG A 486 -20.33 -8.74 -1.13
N MET A 487 -19.89 -8.52 0.10
CA MET A 487 -19.56 -7.21 0.69
C MET A 487 -18.18 -6.67 0.27
N GLN A 488 -17.59 -7.21 -0.80
CA GLN A 488 -16.39 -6.73 -1.48
C GLN A 488 -15.09 -6.84 -0.67
N ILE A 489 -14.98 -7.79 0.24
CA ILE A 489 -13.67 -8.19 0.80
C ILE A 489 -12.98 -9.09 -0.22
N ASN A 490 -11.98 -8.54 -0.93
CA ASN A 490 -11.24 -9.23 -1.99
C ASN A 490 -10.01 -9.97 -1.46
N SER A 491 -9.55 -9.61 -0.27
CA SER A 491 -8.47 -10.33 0.43
C SER A 491 -8.81 -11.82 0.61
N PRO A 492 -7.81 -12.72 0.63
CA PRO A 492 -8.03 -14.15 0.76
C PRO A 492 -8.66 -14.55 2.10
N ILE A 493 -9.90 -15.01 2.10
CA ILE A 493 -10.61 -15.49 3.30
C ILE A 493 -10.66 -17.01 3.30
N ARG A 494 -10.24 -17.62 4.40
CA ARG A 494 -10.32 -19.07 4.62
C ARG A 494 -11.67 -19.44 5.24
N ALA A 495 -12.37 -20.37 4.61
CA ALA A 495 -13.66 -20.88 5.11
C ALA A 495 -13.43 -22.00 6.13
N VAL A 496 -12.99 -21.63 7.34
CA VAL A 496 -12.72 -22.52 8.47
C VAL A 496 -13.41 -21.97 9.73
N ASP A 497 -13.62 -22.78 10.76
CA ASP A 497 -14.33 -22.37 11.99
C ASP A 497 -13.73 -21.11 12.66
N ALA A 498 -12.43 -20.92 12.55
CA ALA A 498 -11.73 -19.74 13.07
C ALA A 498 -12.14 -18.43 12.36
N ILE A 499 -12.89 -18.49 11.23
CA ILE A 499 -13.50 -17.30 10.60
C ILE A 499 -14.39 -16.54 11.59
N ALA A 500 -14.98 -17.25 12.56
CA ALA A 500 -15.77 -16.69 13.65
C ALA A 500 -15.02 -15.61 14.47
N LEU A 501 -13.71 -15.67 14.46
CA LEU A 501 -12.82 -14.76 15.19
C LEU A 501 -12.02 -13.81 14.30
N GLY A 502 -12.27 -13.81 12.97
CA GLY A 502 -11.60 -12.93 12.02
C GLY A 502 -10.10 -13.21 11.88
N THR A 503 -9.72 -14.47 11.68
CA THR A 503 -8.32 -14.91 11.59
C THR A 503 -7.71 -14.77 10.18
N SER A 504 -8.50 -14.48 9.16
CA SER A 504 -7.99 -14.18 7.82
C SER A 504 -7.57 -12.72 7.72
N GLU A 505 -6.40 -12.47 7.15
CA GLU A 505 -5.87 -11.13 6.99
C GLU A 505 -6.57 -10.39 5.84
N VAL A 506 -6.86 -9.11 6.06
CA VAL A 506 -7.58 -8.25 5.11
C VAL A 506 -6.96 -6.86 5.03
N LYS A 507 -7.19 -6.16 3.93
CA LYS A 507 -6.74 -4.77 3.79
C LYS A 507 -7.67 -3.82 4.56
N PRO A 508 -7.12 -2.82 5.27
CA PRO A 508 -7.94 -1.85 6.00
C PRO A 508 -8.99 -1.13 5.14
N ILE A 509 -8.64 -0.73 3.94
CA ILE A 509 -9.58 -0.06 3.02
C ILE A 509 -10.77 -0.94 2.66
N GLU A 510 -10.59 -2.26 2.51
CA GLU A 510 -11.69 -3.18 2.19
C GLU A 510 -12.68 -3.27 3.35
N ILE A 511 -12.19 -3.34 4.59
CA ILE A 511 -13.04 -3.36 5.80
C ILE A 511 -13.83 -2.06 5.91
N VAL A 512 -13.18 -0.90 5.76
CA VAL A 512 -13.84 0.39 5.88
C VAL A 512 -14.92 0.55 4.80
N ALA A 513 -14.61 0.23 3.55
CA ALA A 513 -15.56 0.32 2.45
C ALA A 513 -16.74 -0.66 2.63
N SER A 514 -16.49 -1.84 3.18
CA SER A 514 -17.57 -2.80 3.44
C SER A 514 -18.49 -2.38 4.59
N TYR A 515 -17.98 -1.66 5.58
CA TYR A 515 -18.81 -1.11 6.66
C TYR A 515 -19.72 0.04 6.19
N ALA A 516 -19.31 0.79 5.16
CA ALA A 516 -20.15 1.82 4.54
C ALA A 516 -21.45 1.24 3.96
N ILE A 517 -21.47 -0.03 3.60
CA ILE A 517 -22.67 -0.73 3.12
C ILE A 517 -23.81 -0.66 4.15
N PHE A 518 -23.48 -0.78 5.44
CA PHE A 518 -24.46 -0.69 6.53
C PHE A 518 -25.04 0.72 6.64
N ALA A 519 -24.20 1.74 6.49
CA ALA A 519 -24.64 3.14 6.49
C ALA A 519 -25.44 3.52 5.25
N ASN A 520 -25.17 2.88 4.11
CA ASN A 520 -25.69 3.17 2.79
C ASN A 520 -26.80 2.17 2.35
N LYS A 521 -27.63 1.72 3.28
CA LYS A 521 -28.81 0.89 3.00
C LYS A 521 -28.53 -0.38 2.17
N GLY A 522 -27.37 -0.99 2.36
CA GLY A 522 -26.99 -2.21 1.64
C GLY A 522 -26.24 -1.99 0.32
N ILE A 523 -25.99 -0.74 -0.07
CA ILE A 523 -25.30 -0.39 -1.32
C ILE A 523 -23.80 -0.24 -1.02
N TYR A 524 -22.98 -1.00 -1.73
CA TYR A 524 -21.54 -0.82 -1.77
C TYR A 524 -21.19 0.28 -2.77
N SER A 525 -20.34 1.21 -2.37
CA SER A 525 -19.71 2.19 -3.23
C SER A 525 -18.21 1.96 -3.21
N SER A 526 -17.58 1.73 -4.38
CA SER A 526 -16.14 1.47 -4.44
C SER A 526 -15.36 2.71 -3.97
N PRO A 527 -14.29 2.53 -3.16
CA PRO A 527 -13.44 3.65 -2.78
C PRO A 527 -12.87 4.36 -4.00
N ILE A 528 -13.01 5.68 -4.05
CA ILE A 528 -12.51 6.53 -5.12
C ILE A 528 -11.62 7.63 -4.56
N ALA A 529 -10.46 7.84 -5.18
CA ALA A 529 -9.47 8.83 -4.78
C ALA A 529 -9.35 10.00 -5.77
N ILE A 530 -9.69 9.78 -7.03
CA ILE A 530 -9.52 10.74 -8.12
C ILE A 530 -10.88 11.02 -8.74
N THR A 531 -11.23 12.29 -8.93
CA THR A 531 -12.47 12.69 -9.60
C THR A 531 -12.25 12.98 -11.06
N ARG A 532 -11.18 13.71 -11.41
CA ARG A 532 -10.84 14.01 -12.80
C ARG A 532 -9.36 14.35 -12.99
N ILE A 533 -8.89 14.24 -14.22
CA ILE A 533 -7.57 14.65 -14.65
C ILE A 533 -7.75 15.62 -15.81
N GLU A 534 -7.07 16.76 -15.74
CA GLU A 534 -6.98 17.75 -16.81
C GLU A 534 -5.52 17.85 -17.27
N ASP A 535 -5.33 18.20 -18.54
CA ASP A 535 -4.03 18.55 -19.07
C ASP A 535 -3.58 19.96 -18.60
N LYS A 536 -2.39 20.36 -19.03
CA LYS A 536 -1.83 21.68 -18.72
C LYS A 536 -2.69 22.85 -19.22
N TYR A 537 -3.52 22.64 -20.24
CA TYR A 537 -4.42 23.65 -20.82
C TYR A 537 -5.79 23.68 -20.16
N GLY A 538 -6.09 22.75 -19.23
CA GLY A 538 -7.37 22.62 -18.57
C GLY A 538 -8.39 21.77 -19.34
N GLN A 539 -7.94 21.02 -20.36
CA GLN A 539 -8.79 20.08 -21.08
C GLN A 539 -8.91 18.78 -20.25
N ILE A 540 -10.13 18.31 -20.09
CA ILE A 540 -10.39 17.06 -19.33
C ILE A 540 -9.89 15.87 -20.14
N ILE A 541 -8.91 15.14 -19.59
CA ILE A 541 -8.41 13.87 -20.12
C ILE A 541 -9.33 12.73 -19.69
N LYS A 542 -9.71 12.70 -18.40
CA LYS A 542 -10.54 11.63 -17.84
C LYS A 542 -11.34 12.10 -16.63
N GLU A 543 -12.58 11.70 -16.56
CA GLU A 543 -13.41 11.71 -15.35
C GLU A 543 -13.53 10.31 -14.78
N PHE A 544 -13.52 10.23 -13.45
CA PHE A 544 -13.65 8.98 -12.72
C PHE A 544 -14.95 8.98 -11.91
N THR A 545 -15.65 7.89 -11.99
CA THR A 545 -16.86 7.64 -11.21
C THR A 545 -16.68 6.37 -10.38
N ASN A 546 -17.30 6.33 -9.22
CA ASN A 546 -17.31 5.11 -8.42
C ASN A 546 -18.27 4.06 -9.01
N THR A 547 -18.00 2.80 -8.71
CA THR A 547 -18.91 1.71 -9.00
C THR A 547 -19.81 1.49 -7.79
N GLN A 548 -21.13 1.51 -8.00
CA GLN A 548 -22.13 1.19 -6.98
C GLN A 548 -22.76 -0.18 -7.26
N LYS A 549 -23.01 -0.92 -6.20
CA LYS A 549 -23.61 -2.26 -6.28
C LYS A 549 -24.47 -2.54 -5.06
N GLU A 550 -25.69 -2.95 -5.28
CA GLU A 550 -26.54 -3.50 -4.21
C GLU A 550 -25.97 -4.86 -3.78
N VAL A 551 -25.60 -4.98 -2.52
CA VAL A 551 -24.95 -6.19 -1.97
C VAL A 551 -25.70 -6.79 -0.78
N LEU A 552 -26.52 -5.98 -0.09
CA LEU A 552 -27.44 -6.43 0.94
C LEU A 552 -28.81 -5.79 0.70
N SER A 553 -29.87 -6.41 1.19
CA SER A 553 -31.16 -5.73 1.26
C SER A 553 -31.09 -4.56 2.28
N PRO A 554 -31.89 -3.51 2.10
CA PRO A 554 -31.98 -2.42 3.08
C PRO A 554 -32.34 -2.92 4.48
N GLU A 555 -33.17 -3.94 4.57
CA GLU A 555 -33.60 -4.57 5.83
C GLU A 555 -32.42 -5.26 6.53
N THR A 556 -31.67 -6.11 5.82
CA THR A 556 -30.46 -6.77 6.38
C THR A 556 -29.44 -5.74 6.84
N ALA A 557 -29.17 -4.72 6.01
CA ALA A 557 -28.25 -3.64 6.36
C ALA A 557 -28.68 -2.87 7.61
N TYR A 558 -29.98 -2.53 7.72
CA TYR A 558 -30.54 -1.83 8.89
C TYR A 558 -30.47 -2.69 10.16
N MET A 559 -30.84 -3.96 10.07
CA MET A 559 -30.80 -4.89 11.22
C MET A 559 -29.40 -4.98 11.79
N VAL A 560 -28.37 -5.11 10.94
CA VAL A 560 -26.97 -5.14 11.38
C VAL A 560 -26.52 -3.76 11.92
N THR A 561 -26.96 -2.67 11.28
CA THR A 561 -26.71 -1.30 11.76
C THR A 561 -27.25 -1.11 13.17
N ASN A 562 -28.48 -1.55 13.43
CA ASN A 562 -29.12 -1.45 14.73
C ASN A 562 -28.35 -2.25 15.81
N LEU A 563 -27.85 -3.46 15.46
CA LEU A 563 -26.97 -4.23 16.33
C LEU A 563 -25.67 -3.46 16.63
N LEU A 564 -25.05 -2.83 15.61
CA LEU A 564 -23.81 -2.08 15.75
C LEU A 564 -24.00 -0.76 16.52
N GLN A 565 -25.20 -0.15 16.47
CA GLN A 565 -25.57 0.96 17.35
C GLN A 565 -25.57 0.52 18.81
N THR A 566 -26.12 -0.67 19.13
CA THR A 566 -26.10 -1.21 20.48
C THR A 566 -24.67 -1.40 21.01
N VAL A 567 -23.71 -1.79 20.14
CA VAL A 567 -22.28 -1.86 20.52
C VAL A 567 -21.73 -0.50 20.92
N MET A 568 -22.15 0.57 20.19
CA MET A 568 -21.71 1.94 20.44
C MET A 568 -22.35 2.56 21.69
N ASP A 569 -23.60 2.22 21.95
CA ASP A 569 -24.36 2.85 23.03
C ASP A 569 -24.16 2.16 24.37
N LYS A 570 -24.13 0.83 24.38
CA LYS A 570 -24.16 0.00 25.60
C LYS A 570 -23.12 -1.14 25.61
N GLY A 571 -22.25 -1.21 24.59
CA GLY A 571 -21.30 -2.31 24.38
C GLY A 571 -19.85 -1.89 24.47
N THR A 572 -18.99 -2.64 23.77
CA THR A 572 -17.53 -2.46 23.77
C THR A 572 -17.06 -1.12 23.16
N GLY A 573 -17.93 -0.44 22.40
CA GLY A 573 -17.71 0.91 21.86
C GLY A 573 -18.23 2.04 22.76
N GLY A 574 -18.84 1.75 23.90
CA GLY A 574 -19.59 2.70 24.72
C GLY A 574 -18.81 3.97 25.16
N SER A 575 -17.48 3.88 25.27
CA SER A 575 -16.65 5.04 25.61
C SER A 575 -16.78 6.20 24.62
N VAL A 576 -17.21 5.95 23.39
CA VAL A 576 -17.55 6.98 22.41
C VAL A 576 -18.59 7.96 22.97
N ARG A 577 -19.58 7.44 23.70
CA ARG A 577 -20.65 8.24 24.30
C ARG A 577 -20.23 8.95 25.59
N TRP A 578 -19.76 8.19 26.57
CA TRP A 578 -19.51 8.76 27.92
C TRP A 578 -18.16 9.48 28.03
N LYS A 579 -17.11 9.02 27.33
CA LYS A 579 -15.76 9.61 27.41
C LYS A 579 -15.55 10.68 26.36
N TYR A 580 -15.82 10.35 25.07
CA TYR A 580 -15.52 11.24 23.95
C TYR A 580 -16.67 12.19 23.61
N LYS A 581 -17.86 11.99 24.19
CA LYS A 581 -19.04 12.86 24.05
C LYS A 581 -19.52 12.99 22.59
N PHE A 582 -19.28 11.99 21.76
CA PHE A 582 -19.81 11.93 20.40
C PHE A 582 -21.27 11.45 20.45
N ARG A 583 -22.21 12.26 19.95
CA ARG A 583 -23.65 12.06 20.12
C ARG A 583 -24.41 11.69 18.85
N HIS A 584 -23.78 11.80 17.67
CA HIS A 584 -24.42 11.42 16.42
C HIS A 584 -24.79 9.94 16.39
N ALA A 585 -25.86 9.60 15.65
CA ALA A 585 -26.21 8.22 15.37
C ALA A 585 -25.00 7.52 14.74
N ALA A 586 -24.56 6.41 15.32
CA ALA A 586 -23.38 5.72 14.86
C ALA A 586 -23.42 4.22 15.18
N GLY A 587 -23.01 3.41 14.22
CA GLY A 587 -22.71 2.00 14.39
C GLY A 587 -21.21 1.75 14.37
N GLY A 588 -20.73 0.71 15.04
CA GLY A 588 -19.30 0.41 15.01
C GLY A 588 -18.90 -0.83 15.78
N LYS A 589 -17.65 -1.27 15.56
CA LYS A 589 -17.12 -2.48 16.16
C LYS A 589 -15.64 -2.34 16.52
N THR A 590 -15.28 -2.78 17.72
CA THR A 590 -13.89 -2.99 18.16
C THR A 590 -13.36 -4.30 17.63
N GLY A 591 -12.09 -4.33 17.26
CA GLY A 591 -11.32 -5.53 16.93
C GLY A 591 -10.07 -5.64 17.77
N THR A 592 -9.78 -6.84 18.21
CA THR A 592 -8.53 -7.18 18.90
C THR A 592 -8.18 -8.60 18.50
N THR A 593 -6.95 -8.82 18.08
CA THR A 593 -6.46 -10.17 17.81
C THR A 593 -5.96 -10.85 19.09
N GLN A 594 -5.76 -12.16 19.02
CA GLN A 594 -5.11 -12.87 20.10
C GLN A 594 -3.74 -12.26 20.36
N ASN A 595 -3.34 -12.20 21.64
CA ASN A 595 -2.10 -11.58 22.09
C ASN A 595 -1.96 -10.06 21.81
N TRP A 596 -3.06 -9.36 21.51
CA TRP A 596 -3.07 -7.90 21.29
C TRP A 596 -2.06 -7.44 20.23
N SER A 597 -1.87 -8.19 19.14
CA SER A 597 -0.97 -7.79 18.06
C SER A 597 -1.58 -6.77 17.10
N ASP A 598 -2.91 -6.80 16.93
CA ASP A 598 -3.66 -5.86 16.10
C ASP A 598 -4.84 -5.28 16.89
N ALA A 599 -4.95 -3.98 16.90
CA ALA A 599 -6.02 -3.23 17.54
C ALA A 599 -6.80 -2.43 16.46
N TRP A 600 -8.11 -2.71 16.36
CA TRP A 600 -8.98 -2.11 15.38
C TRP A 600 -10.17 -1.39 15.99
N PHE A 601 -10.60 -0.34 15.33
CA PHE A 601 -11.94 0.20 15.46
C PHE A 601 -12.46 0.65 14.11
N VAL A 602 -13.64 0.18 13.73
CA VAL A 602 -14.34 0.63 12.52
C VAL A 602 -15.76 1.02 12.90
N GLY A 603 -16.18 2.18 12.43
CA GLY A 603 -17.50 2.68 12.71
C GLY A 603 -17.96 3.71 11.68
N PHE A 604 -19.26 3.97 11.69
CA PHE A 604 -19.89 4.80 10.68
C PHE A 604 -21.04 5.63 11.27
N THR A 605 -21.32 6.73 10.63
CA THR A 605 -22.58 7.49 10.71
C THR A 605 -23.27 7.41 9.34
N PRO A 606 -24.46 7.96 9.14
CA PRO A 606 -25.07 8.04 7.82
C PRO A 606 -24.22 8.74 6.76
N SER A 607 -23.27 9.59 7.18
CA SER A 607 -22.44 10.42 6.28
C SER A 607 -21.02 9.96 6.13
N ILE A 608 -20.35 9.49 7.19
CA ILE A 608 -18.93 9.16 7.19
C ILE A 608 -18.72 7.76 7.77
N THR A 609 -17.96 6.94 7.07
CA THR A 609 -17.41 5.67 7.57
C THR A 609 -15.91 5.80 7.75
N ALA A 610 -15.39 5.47 8.93
CA ALA A 610 -13.96 5.53 9.20
C ALA A 610 -13.47 4.29 9.94
N GLY A 611 -12.18 3.98 9.73
CA GLY A 611 -11.52 2.87 10.41
C GLY A 611 -10.11 3.22 10.83
N ALA A 612 -9.72 2.76 12.01
CA ALA A 612 -8.38 2.88 12.56
C ALA A 612 -7.81 1.51 12.89
N TRP A 613 -6.57 1.29 12.53
CA TRP A 613 -5.76 0.15 12.92
C TRP A 613 -4.46 0.62 13.56
N PHE A 614 -4.03 -0.07 14.61
CA PHE A 614 -2.72 0.07 15.23
C PHE A 614 -2.12 -1.31 15.48
N GLY A 615 -0.82 -1.44 15.26
CA GLY A 615 -0.08 -2.68 15.45
C GLY A 615 1.40 -2.48 15.16
N VAL A 616 2.18 -3.54 15.26
CA VAL A 616 3.59 -3.56 14.88
C VAL A 616 3.71 -4.27 13.54
N ASP A 617 4.63 -3.83 12.66
CA ASP A 617 4.73 -4.42 11.31
C ASP A 617 5.08 -5.89 11.34
N GLN A 618 6.00 -6.28 12.21
CA GLN A 618 6.39 -7.67 12.39
C GLN A 618 5.33 -8.43 13.19
N TYR A 619 4.70 -9.42 12.55
CA TYR A 619 3.73 -10.30 13.22
C TYR A 619 4.46 -11.51 13.86
N PRO A 620 4.05 -11.99 15.05
CA PRO A 620 2.91 -11.57 15.90
C PRO A 620 3.33 -10.74 17.12
N ILE A 621 3.99 -9.60 16.96
CA ILE A 621 4.41 -8.78 18.11
C ILE A 621 3.18 -8.15 18.79
N SER A 622 3.04 -8.38 20.09
CA SER A 622 1.95 -7.83 20.90
C SER A 622 2.13 -6.34 21.18
N LEU A 623 1.05 -5.57 21.17
CA LEU A 623 1.05 -4.18 21.69
C LEU A 623 1.14 -4.11 23.21
N GLY A 624 0.82 -5.20 23.91
CA GLY A 624 0.83 -5.29 25.36
C GLY A 624 -0.50 -5.78 25.94
N LYS A 625 -0.46 -6.23 27.18
CA LYS A 625 -1.65 -6.72 27.90
C LYS A 625 -2.68 -5.60 28.03
N GLY A 626 -3.92 -5.88 27.69
CA GLY A 626 -5.02 -4.90 27.77
C GLY A 626 -5.08 -3.90 26.62
N GLN A 627 -4.15 -3.94 25.66
CA GLN A 627 -4.12 -3.03 24.50
C GLN A 627 -5.17 -3.47 23.44
N ALA A 628 -6.44 -3.45 23.85
CA ALA A 628 -7.57 -3.78 23.01
C ALA A 628 -7.96 -2.64 22.07
N GLY A 629 -8.69 -2.95 20.99
CA GLY A 629 -9.17 -1.94 20.03
C GLY A 629 -9.99 -0.79 20.65
N SER A 630 -10.69 -1.05 21.77
CA SER A 630 -11.41 -0.01 22.53
C SER A 630 -10.48 0.99 23.24
N VAL A 631 -9.25 0.59 23.53
CA VAL A 631 -8.23 1.43 24.21
C VAL A 631 -7.31 2.10 23.21
N VAL A 632 -6.89 1.36 22.19
CA VAL A 632 -5.84 1.74 21.25
C VAL A 632 -6.39 2.45 20.01
N ALA A 633 -7.46 1.93 19.37
CA ALA A 633 -7.93 2.43 18.07
C ALA A 633 -9.19 3.30 18.15
N LEU A 634 -10.13 2.96 19.04
CA LEU A 634 -11.37 3.72 19.22
C LEU A 634 -11.14 5.21 19.51
N PRO A 635 -10.12 5.64 20.31
CA PRO A 635 -9.87 7.05 20.57
C PRO A 635 -9.64 7.87 19.30
N ALA A 636 -8.85 7.33 18.35
CA ALA A 636 -8.58 7.99 17.08
C ALA A 636 -9.87 8.19 16.27
N TRP A 637 -10.68 7.14 16.14
CA TRP A 637 -11.97 7.21 15.47
C TRP A 637 -12.92 8.23 16.12
N ALA A 638 -13.08 8.15 17.44
CA ALA A 638 -14.05 8.97 18.16
C ALA A 638 -13.74 10.47 18.10
N LEU A 639 -12.46 10.82 18.27
CA LEU A 639 -12.00 12.22 18.19
C LEU A 639 -12.07 12.74 16.75
N PHE A 640 -11.67 11.93 15.76
CA PHE A 640 -11.80 12.30 14.35
C PHE A 640 -13.27 12.56 13.98
N MET A 641 -14.17 11.61 14.26
CA MET A 641 -15.58 11.73 13.89
C MET A 641 -16.22 12.95 14.54
N LYS A 642 -15.87 13.23 15.78
CA LYS A 642 -16.39 14.42 16.50
C LYS A 642 -15.98 15.72 15.80
N GLU A 643 -14.71 15.89 15.50
CA GLU A 643 -14.21 17.11 14.86
C GLU A 643 -14.63 17.18 13.38
N ALA A 644 -14.65 16.05 12.66
CA ALA A 644 -15.10 16.00 11.27
C ALA A 644 -16.57 16.42 11.10
N HIS A 645 -17.48 15.90 11.95
CA HIS A 645 -18.90 16.28 11.92
C HIS A 645 -19.10 17.76 12.25
N LYS A 646 -18.32 18.29 13.20
CA LYS A 646 -18.32 19.71 13.53
C LYS A 646 -17.81 20.55 12.35
N THR A 647 -16.68 20.19 11.75
CA THR A 647 -16.05 20.96 10.65
C THR A 647 -16.92 21.00 9.40
N LEU A 648 -17.61 19.89 9.09
CA LEU A 648 -18.50 19.81 7.95
C LEU A 648 -19.96 20.21 8.25
N ASN A 649 -20.26 20.61 9.49
CA ASN A 649 -21.63 20.92 9.95
C ASN A 649 -22.63 19.79 9.64
N ILE A 650 -22.21 18.52 9.81
CA ILE A 650 -23.07 17.37 9.53
C ILE A 650 -24.18 17.30 10.57
N PRO A 651 -25.45 17.23 10.18
CA PRO A 651 -26.56 17.11 11.12
C PRO A 651 -26.58 15.74 11.80
N ASN A 652 -27.15 15.67 13.00
CA ASN A 652 -27.35 14.40 13.70
C ASN A 652 -28.62 13.70 13.20
N GLU A 653 -28.51 13.02 12.07
CA GLU A 653 -29.59 12.27 11.48
C GLU A 653 -29.57 10.80 11.95
N PRO A 654 -30.74 10.20 12.25
CA PRO A 654 -30.83 8.78 12.55
C PRO A 654 -30.67 7.93 11.28
N PHE A 655 -30.34 6.65 11.46
CA PHE A 655 -30.47 5.68 10.37
C PHE A 655 -31.95 5.42 10.07
N VAL A 656 -32.33 5.46 8.81
CA VAL A 656 -33.70 5.29 8.37
C VAL A 656 -34.07 3.82 8.38
N MET A 657 -35.11 3.46 9.15
CA MET A 657 -35.66 2.11 9.19
C MET A 657 -36.44 1.83 7.90
N PRO A 658 -36.14 0.74 7.16
CA PRO A 658 -36.87 0.38 5.95
C PRO A 658 -38.22 -0.24 6.29
N GLU A 659 -39.17 -0.23 5.33
CA GLU A 659 -40.53 -0.72 5.51
C GLU A 659 -40.60 -2.21 5.89
N GLY A 660 -39.60 -3.02 5.49
CA GLY A 660 -39.52 -4.45 5.80
C GLY A 660 -39.10 -4.78 7.22
N VAL A 661 -38.79 -3.76 8.06
CA VAL A 661 -38.41 -3.90 9.46
C VAL A 661 -39.48 -3.31 10.37
N VAL A 662 -39.69 -3.94 11.52
CA VAL A 662 -40.67 -3.52 12.52
C VAL A 662 -40.07 -3.55 13.93
N GLU A 663 -40.53 -2.63 14.77
CA GLU A 663 -40.27 -2.67 16.20
C GLU A 663 -41.42 -3.43 16.88
N VAL A 664 -41.06 -4.38 17.72
CA VAL A 664 -42.03 -5.22 18.46
C VAL A 664 -41.68 -5.19 19.93
N GLU A 665 -42.69 -4.97 20.75
CA GLU A 665 -42.57 -5.14 22.20
C GLU A 665 -42.56 -6.63 22.53
N ILE A 666 -41.53 -7.10 23.22
CA ILE A 666 -41.34 -8.50 23.59
C ILE A 666 -41.10 -8.65 25.10
N ASP A 667 -41.40 -9.80 25.61
CA ASP A 667 -41.01 -10.21 26.99
C ASP A 667 -39.50 -10.33 27.09
N SER A 668 -38.91 -9.62 28.07
CA SER A 668 -37.44 -9.53 28.23
C SER A 668 -36.80 -10.89 28.57
N ASP A 669 -37.51 -11.84 29.13
CA ASP A 669 -36.98 -13.14 29.51
C ASP A 669 -37.17 -14.20 28.42
N THR A 670 -38.39 -14.31 27.90
CA THR A 670 -38.72 -15.33 26.90
C THR A 670 -38.42 -14.95 25.47
N LYS A 671 -38.26 -13.65 25.19
CA LYS A 671 -38.07 -13.08 23.84
C LYS A 671 -39.27 -13.33 22.86
N GLN A 672 -40.43 -13.62 23.44
CA GLN A 672 -41.70 -13.78 22.72
C GLN A 672 -42.62 -12.59 22.99
N LEU A 673 -43.80 -12.59 22.37
CA LEU A 673 -44.82 -11.57 22.64
C LEU A 673 -45.21 -11.55 24.12
N PRO A 674 -45.45 -10.37 24.71
CA PRO A 674 -45.84 -10.28 26.13
C PRO A 674 -47.16 -11.03 26.39
N THR A 675 -47.21 -11.64 27.55
CA THR A 675 -48.44 -12.31 28.08
C THR A 675 -48.84 -11.66 29.40
N SER A 676 -49.94 -12.06 29.95
CA SER A 676 -50.39 -11.61 31.30
C SER A 676 -49.41 -11.93 32.42
N ARG A 677 -48.41 -12.80 32.18
CA ARG A 677 -47.36 -13.18 33.15
C ARG A 677 -46.04 -12.41 32.94
N THR A 678 -45.94 -11.64 31.90
CA THR A 678 -44.75 -10.85 31.57
C THR A 678 -44.49 -9.79 32.65
N LYS A 679 -43.34 -9.82 33.27
CA LYS A 679 -42.95 -8.85 34.31
C LYS A 679 -42.23 -7.64 33.72
N LYS A 680 -41.51 -7.84 32.65
CA LYS A 680 -40.67 -6.79 32.01
C LYS A 680 -40.69 -6.96 30.49
N THR A 681 -40.87 -5.86 29.80
CA THR A 681 -40.81 -5.81 28.33
C THR A 681 -39.63 -5.02 27.83
N GLU A 682 -39.24 -5.26 26.60
CA GLU A 682 -38.30 -4.48 25.86
C GLU A 682 -38.74 -4.36 24.40
N ILE A 683 -38.30 -3.28 23.73
CA ILE A 683 -38.55 -3.11 22.29
C ILE A 683 -37.40 -3.72 21.52
N GLU A 684 -37.70 -4.57 20.56
CA GLU A 684 -36.72 -5.22 19.70
C GLU A 684 -37.13 -5.09 18.22
N VAL A 685 -36.13 -5.05 17.33
CA VAL A 685 -36.34 -4.95 15.88
C VAL A 685 -36.35 -6.32 15.23
N PHE A 686 -37.25 -6.49 14.29
CA PHE A 686 -37.42 -7.74 13.55
C PHE A 686 -37.61 -7.44 12.05
N LEU A 687 -37.22 -8.40 11.22
CA LEU A 687 -37.75 -8.46 9.87
C LEU A 687 -39.24 -8.82 9.97
N LYS A 688 -40.10 -8.24 9.13
CA LYS A 688 -41.55 -8.60 9.07
C LYS A 688 -41.74 -10.10 8.86
N SER A 689 -40.80 -10.79 8.19
CA SER A 689 -40.82 -12.22 7.92
C SER A 689 -40.60 -13.11 9.14
N ASN A 690 -39.89 -12.60 10.19
CA ASN A 690 -39.48 -13.39 11.35
C ASN A 690 -39.88 -12.78 12.69
N GLN A 691 -40.80 -11.82 12.71
CA GLN A 691 -41.37 -11.26 13.94
C GLN A 691 -42.08 -12.33 14.75
N PRO A 692 -42.10 -12.26 16.09
CA PRO A 692 -42.88 -13.16 16.92
C PRO A 692 -44.36 -13.09 16.57
N ARG A 693 -45.04 -14.24 16.49
CA ARG A 693 -46.48 -14.34 16.21
C ARG A 693 -47.21 -14.69 17.50
N SER A 694 -48.45 -14.18 17.70
CA SER A 694 -49.34 -14.69 18.72
C SER A 694 -49.73 -16.12 18.34
N ASN A 695 -49.56 -17.07 19.23
CA ASN A 695 -50.07 -18.43 19.09
C ASN A 695 -51.60 -18.44 19.02
#